data_66485c8e4f4b68219df01b36004ce1f2
#
_entry.id   66485c8e4f4b68219df01b36004ce1f2
#
_cell.length_a   1.000
_cell.length_b   1.000
_cell.length_c   1.000
_cell.angle_alpha   90.00
_cell.angle_beta   90.00
_cell.angle_gamma   90.00
#
_symmetry.space_group_name_H-M   'P 1'
#
loop_
_entity.id
_entity.type
_entity.pdbx_description
1 polymer ?
#
loop_
_entity_poly.entity_id
_entity_poly.type
_entity_poly.pdbx_seq_one_letter_code
_entity_poly.pdbx_strand_id
1 'polypeptide(L)'
;MADSGASPASEAAWVEGSFEGFSLAGLHGEVSSACRPIDLPVAIEKLVDPGQGGDTLHWGRNYLYASELETNSGPLAVVVKQFRNLGLRSRWSRRLKGSKATRSWRAAQAVVDAGVPTPAPILLIESEAIDGPSFFVSEKIPDFIEARYFFRALQEGKHRQVFPQVEADILIGTIGQTLRRLHDAGIWHRDVSVGNLLIVPGDRASAPPTVYLIDLNRSQLDRPLTTDRRTRDLCRLRIFDPHLQEVLLRSYWGKVDADSSFKRGLYRLYFHGFLVKNWTKDALRSPLRWVKSLFVSRGHHAHIPPPPEGASNRNLVVWDHLSDQPHQHAGRWQRLGVRLGDSGHHAREVGTALTSLPRARRRYRELKEGLYREPVRWDGLGVGMRPMNEHSEAALVSLEALGIKRVLLRLHPWQEDHDREERLARELHGRGIELLFALPQNRDLVRDRGRWKAAVEQLADRFSPFGRDFQIGQAINRSKWGVWNYAEYLDLVADASRILRRHEGVRILGPAVIDYEFHRLAGVLNVPWDDVHFDIVSSLLYVDRRGAPENRQLGFDTVDKAVQLRALAETGRSCSAAAWVTEFNWPLWEGPHSPAGRDVSVDEEAQANYLVRYFLLVLGTGLVERAYWWQLVAKGYGLIFLDAESSFQMRPSFHALATLQEQLAGSTFFGPLETESPAWLYHFQRQSGDEVIVGWSTSGSVKATLPRPASRVIGRDGEQLEAPAGEKVELGPAPRYFYLKD
;
A
#
# COMPACT_ATOMS: atom_id res chain seq x y z
N MET A 1 41.21 -17.10 6.81
CA MET A 1 41.95 -16.03 7.48
C MET A 1 42.04 -14.87 6.49
N ALA A 2 41.12 -13.93 6.61
CA ALA A 2 41.27 -12.53 6.24
C ALA A 2 40.05 -11.83 6.88
N ASP A 3 40.35 -11.18 7.94
CA ASP A 3 39.49 -10.41 8.82
C ASP A 3 39.13 -9.10 8.08
N SER A 4 37.86 -8.86 7.80
CA SER A 4 37.36 -7.55 7.38
C SER A 4 36.38 -7.04 8.44
N GLY A 5 36.94 -6.70 9.59
CA GLY A 5 36.25 -5.93 10.62
C GLY A 5 35.98 -4.52 10.11
N ALA A 6 34.76 -4.25 9.67
CA ALA A 6 34.21 -2.90 9.62
C ALA A 6 33.90 -2.48 11.06
N SER A 7 34.79 -1.70 11.65
CA SER A 7 34.58 -1.01 12.91
C SER A 7 33.39 -0.07 12.80
N PRO A 8 32.44 -0.05 13.75
CA PRO A 8 31.41 0.99 13.79
C PRO A 8 32.12 2.33 14.00
N ALA A 9 31.87 3.29 13.11
CA ALA A 9 32.33 4.65 13.24
C ALA A 9 31.95 5.17 14.64
N SER A 10 32.94 5.54 15.41
CA SER A 10 32.83 5.89 16.81
C SER A 10 31.86 7.05 17.02
N GLU A 11 30.98 6.92 17.98
CA GLU A 11 30.06 7.96 18.50
C GLU A 11 30.76 9.31 18.88
N ALA A 12 32.08 9.34 18.93
CA ALA A 12 32.85 10.50 19.35
C ALA A 12 33.18 11.51 18.25
N ALA A 13 33.01 11.17 16.95
CA ALA A 13 33.42 12.05 15.87
C ALA A 13 32.44 13.21 15.57
N TRP A 14 31.23 13.18 16.10
CA TRP A 14 30.16 14.12 15.79
C TRP A 14 30.02 15.28 16.80
N VAL A 15 30.74 15.24 17.93
CA VAL A 15 30.53 16.14 19.08
C VAL A 15 31.28 17.48 18.97
N GLU A 16 32.25 17.62 18.07
CA GLU A 16 33.08 18.85 17.94
C GLU A 16 32.99 19.54 16.56
N GLY A 17 31.86 19.43 15.87
CA GLY A 17 31.68 20.04 14.55
C GLY A 17 31.21 21.51 14.63
N SER A 18 32.00 22.43 14.15
CA SER A 18 31.55 23.80 13.84
C SER A 18 30.56 23.74 12.66
N PHE A 19 29.60 24.69 12.64
CA PHE A 19 28.67 24.88 11.52
C PHE A 19 29.09 26.10 10.72
N GLU A 20 29.07 26.01 9.41
CA GLU A 20 29.45 27.06 8.49
C GLU A 20 28.24 27.57 7.73
N GLY A 21 28.08 28.91 7.68
CA GLY A 21 27.03 29.54 6.90
C GLY A 21 27.35 29.53 5.40
N PHE A 22 26.31 29.42 4.56
CA PHE A 22 26.42 29.57 3.10
C PHE A 22 25.30 30.44 2.53
N SER A 23 25.53 31.02 1.34
CA SER A 23 24.53 31.73 0.54
C SER A 23 24.77 31.42 -0.94
N LEU A 24 23.78 30.85 -1.62
CA LEU A 24 23.86 30.34 -3.01
C LEU A 24 22.53 30.55 -3.74
N ALA A 25 22.53 31.34 -4.82
CA ALA A 25 21.41 31.43 -5.77
C ALA A 25 19.99 31.59 -5.12
N GLY A 26 19.85 32.50 -4.13
CA GLY A 26 18.59 32.76 -3.44
C GLY A 26 18.24 31.73 -2.34
N LEU A 27 19.19 30.86 -2.00
CA LEU A 27 19.18 29.94 -0.88
C LEU A 27 20.26 30.33 0.13
N HIS A 28 20.02 30.17 1.40
CA HIS A 28 20.99 30.35 2.46
C HIS A 28 20.80 29.29 3.55
N GLY A 29 21.81 29.10 4.37
CA GLY A 29 21.70 28.12 5.45
C GLY A 29 23.00 27.87 6.18
N GLU A 30 23.06 26.72 6.84
CA GLU A 30 24.20 26.25 7.63
C GLU A 30 24.50 24.80 7.26
N VAL A 31 25.79 24.43 7.22
CA VAL A 31 26.28 23.08 6.95
C VAL A 31 27.22 22.63 8.07
N SER A 32 27.15 21.37 8.47
CA SER A 32 28.10 20.76 9.41
C SER A 32 29.48 20.67 8.75
N SER A 33 30.50 21.24 9.38
CA SER A 33 31.89 21.17 8.86
C SER A 33 32.40 19.73 8.81
N ALA A 34 31.97 18.87 9.73
CA ALA A 34 32.36 17.46 9.78
C ALA A 34 31.77 16.62 8.62
N CYS A 35 30.62 17.03 8.06
CA CYS A 35 29.90 16.32 6.99
C CYS A 35 29.71 17.19 5.76
N ARG A 36 30.61 18.16 5.56
CA ARG A 36 30.52 19.07 4.43
C ARG A 36 30.62 18.28 3.11
N PRO A 37 29.66 18.46 2.19
CA PRO A 37 29.77 17.89 0.84
C PRO A 37 31.01 18.39 0.11
N ILE A 38 31.65 17.56 -0.73
CA ILE A 38 32.80 17.91 -1.56
C ILE A 38 32.46 19.10 -2.46
N ASP A 39 31.27 19.05 -3.09
CA ASP A 39 30.71 20.15 -3.89
C ASP A 39 29.38 20.58 -3.28
N LEU A 40 29.40 21.59 -2.42
CA LEU A 40 28.21 22.07 -1.73
C LEU A 40 27.13 22.62 -2.68
N PRO A 41 27.43 23.42 -3.72
CA PRO A 41 26.46 23.85 -4.72
C PRO A 41 25.71 22.72 -5.39
N VAL A 42 26.41 21.73 -5.92
CA VAL A 42 25.84 20.56 -6.59
C VAL A 42 24.99 19.73 -5.60
N ALA A 43 25.48 19.54 -4.38
CA ALA A 43 24.73 18.84 -3.33
C ALA A 43 23.43 19.56 -3.00
N ILE A 44 23.42 20.88 -2.86
CA ILE A 44 22.22 21.68 -2.58
C ILE A 44 21.23 21.55 -3.76
N GLU A 45 21.66 21.71 -5.00
CA GLU A 45 20.81 21.57 -6.18
C GLU A 45 20.12 20.20 -6.21
N LYS A 46 20.86 19.12 -5.97
CA LYS A 46 20.32 17.76 -5.85
C LYS A 46 19.32 17.62 -4.71
N LEU A 47 19.63 18.18 -3.53
CA LEU A 47 18.79 18.00 -2.33
C LEU A 47 17.51 18.83 -2.36
N VAL A 48 17.48 19.99 -3.03
CA VAL A 48 16.28 20.83 -3.09
C VAL A 48 15.27 20.37 -4.16
N ASP A 49 15.72 19.55 -5.11
CA ASP A 49 14.87 18.92 -6.10
C ASP A 49 14.50 17.48 -5.67
N PRO A 50 13.28 17.26 -5.14
CA PRO A 50 12.87 15.92 -4.73
C PRO A 50 12.82 14.90 -5.87
N GLY A 51 12.75 15.35 -7.12
CA GLY A 51 12.79 14.49 -8.31
C GLY A 51 14.17 13.89 -8.57
N GLN A 52 15.22 14.56 -8.14
CA GLN A 52 16.62 14.13 -8.24
C GLN A 52 17.16 13.63 -6.90
N GLY A 53 16.49 13.98 -5.79
CA GLY A 53 16.99 13.84 -4.43
C GLY A 53 17.07 12.43 -3.90
N GLY A 54 16.40 11.44 -4.48
CA GLY A 54 16.45 10.05 -4.03
C GLY A 54 15.08 9.46 -3.65
N ASP A 55 15.09 8.39 -2.83
CA ASP A 55 13.91 7.61 -2.50
C ASP A 55 12.96 8.35 -1.56
N THR A 56 11.71 8.50 -1.95
CA THR A 56 10.67 9.13 -1.10
C THR A 56 10.31 8.23 0.09
N LEU A 57 10.55 8.73 1.31
CA LEU A 57 10.18 8.05 2.56
C LEU A 57 8.78 8.39 3.02
N HIS A 58 8.34 9.62 2.87
CA HIS A 58 7.00 10.05 3.28
C HIS A 58 6.56 11.30 2.51
N TRP A 59 5.32 11.24 2.04
CA TRP A 59 4.64 12.36 1.41
C TRP A 59 3.42 12.79 2.23
N GLY A 60 3.43 14.02 2.71
CA GLY A 60 2.32 14.55 3.49
C GLY A 60 2.32 16.08 3.52
N ARG A 61 2.18 16.65 4.71
CA ARG A 61 2.36 18.09 4.90
C ARG A 61 3.79 18.56 4.65
N ASN A 62 4.74 17.68 4.88
CA ASN A 62 6.17 17.83 4.61
C ASN A 62 6.57 16.66 3.74
N TYR A 63 7.61 16.84 2.94
CA TYR A 63 8.21 15.75 2.18
C TYR A 63 9.41 15.21 2.94
N LEU A 64 9.57 13.89 2.93
CA LEU A 64 10.69 13.20 3.54
C LEU A 64 11.24 12.23 2.48
N TYR A 65 12.50 12.38 2.14
CA TYR A 65 13.17 11.49 1.18
C TYR A 65 14.59 11.19 1.62
N ALA A 66 15.08 10.01 1.26
CA ALA A 66 16.46 9.61 1.47
C ALA A 66 17.29 10.05 0.27
N SER A 67 18.50 10.49 0.54
CA SER A 67 19.49 10.86 -0.47
C SER A 67 20.88 10.46 0.00
N GLU A 68 21.88 10.69 -0.84
CA GLU A 68 23.27 10.44 -0.54
C GLU A 68 24.10 11.66 -0.88
N LEU A 69 25.03 12.01 0.01
CA LEU A 69 25.97 13.11 -0.13
C LEU A 69 27.38 12.57 -0.22
N GLU A 70 28.15 13.02 -1.20
CA GLU A 70 29.59 12.79 -1.27
C GLU A 70 30.31 13.75 -0.33
N THR A 71 30.93 13.22 0.71
CA THR A 71 31.69 13.99 1.70
C THR A 71 33.19 13.61 1.65
N ASN A 72 34.03 14.43 2.26
CA ASN A 72 35.45 14.10 2.37
C ASN A 72 35.73 12.79 3.14
N SER A 73 34.80 12.34 3.92
CA SER A 73 34.85 11.08 4.69
C SER A 73 34.19 9.89 3.95
N GLY A 74 33.72 10.08 2.70
CA GLY A 74 33.03 9.12 1.89
C GLY A 74 31.55 9.42 1.73
N PRO A 75 30.79 8.52 1.07
CA PRO A 75 29.36 8.68 0.85
C PRO A 75 28.59 8.63 2.18
N LEU A 76 27.73 9.61 2.38
CA LEU A 76 26.89 9.76 3.57
C LEU A 76 25.41 9.66 3.21
N ALA A 77 24.75 8.63 3.70
CA ALA A 77 23.29 8.51 3.56
C ALA A 77 22.57 9.54 4.45
N VAL A 78 21.66 10.31 3.85
CA VAL A 78 20.93 11.39 4.54
C VAL A 78 19.44 11.30 4.35
N VAL A 79 18.68 11.92 5.25
CA VAL A 79 17.25 12.13 5.15
C VAL A 79 16.97 13.62 5.02
N VAL A 80 16.31 13.99 3.95
CA VAL A 80 15.88 15.37 3.67
C VAL A 80 14.43 15.54 4.08
N LYS A 81 14.16 16.51 4.93
CA LYS A 81 12.82 16.93 5.33
C LYS A 81 12.50 18.31 4.77
N GLN A 82 11.73 18.33 3.69
CA GLN A 82 11.24 19.56 3.08
C GLN A 82 9.98 20.04 3.78
N PHE A 83 10.00 21.27 4.29
CA PHE A 83 8.85 21.93 4.89
C PHE A 83 8.20 22.88 3.88
N ARG A 84 6.93 22.61 3.59
CA ARG A 84 6.13 23.45 2.69
C ARG A 84 5.46 24.58 3.48
N ASN A 85 5.58 25.80 2.99
CA ASN A 85 4.97 26.99 3.60
C ASN A 85 3.60 27.26 2.97
N LEU A 86 2.59 26.51 3.38
CA LEU A 86 1.22 26.60 2.84
C LEU A 86 0.33 27.49 3.74
N GLY A 87 0.01 28.71 3.30
CA GLY A 87 -1.02 29.59 3.84
C GLY A 87 -0.54 30.69 4.80
N LEU A 88 -1.40 31.68 5.01
CA LEU A 88 -1.12 32.92 5.77
C LEU A 88 -0.61 32.68 7.20
N ARG A 89 -1.15 31.68 7.91
CA ARG A 89 -0.69 31.33 9.28
C ARG A 89 0.75 30.83 9.30
N SER A 90 1.21 30.16 8.25
CA SER A 90 2.59 29.67 8.13
C SER A 90 3.56 30.84 7.94
N ARG A 91 3.19 31.83 7.10
CA ARG A 91 3.96 33.06 6.86
C ARG A 91 4.17 33.87 8.12
N TRP A 92 3.10 34.08 8.90
CA TRP A 92 3.16 34.77 10.18
C TRP A 92 4.05 34.03 11.20
N SER A 93 3.90 32.70 11.29
CA SER A 93 4.71 31.90 12.20
C SER A 93 6.19 31.92 11.82
N ARG A 94 6.53 31.94 10.52
CA ARG A 94 7.92 32.03 10.04
C ARG A 94 8.57 33.36 10.42
N ARG A 95 7.83 34.49 10.29
CA ARG A 95 8.33 35.82 10.70
C ARG A 95 8.64 35.90 12.18
N LEU A 96 7.82 35.29 13.04
CA LEU A 96 7.94 35.41 14.48
C LEU A 96 8.86 34.37 15.14
N LYS A 97 8.96 33.15 14.57
CA LYS A 97 9.60 31.99 15.21
C LYS A 97 10.65 31.31 14.36
N GLY A 98 10.96 31.86 13.20
CA GLY A 98 11.76 31.18 12.18
C GLY A 98 11.00 30.05 11.45
N SER A 99 11.63 29.47 10.45
CA SER A 99 11.06 28.34 9.68
C SER A 99 10.95 27.09 10.54
N LYS A 100 10.26 26.08 10.04
CA LYS A 100 10.23 24.76 10.71
C LYS A 100 11.58 24.06 10.58
N ALA A 101 12.29 24.27 9.47
CA ALA A 101 13.64 23.73 9.26
C ALA A 101 14.62 24.30 10.27
N THR A 102 14.66 25.63 10.44
CA THR A 102 15.50 26.31 11.44
C THR A 102 15.21 25.82 12.86
N ARG A 103 13.92 25.62 13.21
CA ARG A 103 13.56 25.11 14.54
C ARG A 103 13.99 23.65 14.72
N SER A 104 13.88 22.81 13.67
CA SER A 104 14.38 21.43 13.72
C SER A 104 15.90 21.41 13.87
N TRP A 105 16.58 22.27 13.12
CA TRP A 105 18.03 22.43 13.14
C TRP A 105 18.56 22.79 14.53
N ARG A 106 18.08 23.89 15.11
CA ARG A 106 18.47 24.33 16.46
C ARG A 106 18.14 23.32 17.55
N ALA A 107 16.99 22.66 17.41
CA ALA A 107 16.60 21.64 18.38
C ALA A 107 17.45 20.38 18.25
N ALA A 108 17.82 19.98 17.03
CA ALA A 108 18.72 18.83 16.82
C ALA A 108 20.11 19.09 17.37
N GLN A 109 20.66 20.29 17.13
CA GLN A 109 21.93 20.72 17.74
C GLN A 109 21.88 20.62 19.26
N ALA A 110 20.87 21.22 19.90
CA ALA A 110 20.74 21.20 21.36
C ALA A 110 20.57 19.76 21.92
N VAL A 111 19.92 18.85 21.17
CA VAL A 111 19.76 17.44 21.57
C VAL A 111 21.09 16.69 21.45
N VAL A 112 21.86 16.95 20.39
CA VAL A 112 23.24 16.40 20.22
C VAL A 112 24.14 16.90 21.34
N ASP A 113 24.15 18.23 21.62
CA ASP A 113 24.95 18.84 22.69
C ASP A 113 24.61 18.27 24.08
N ALA A 114 23.37 17.84 24.26
CA ALA A 114 22.90 17.20 25.49
C ALA A 114 23.30 15.70 25.58
N GLY A 115 23.99 15.13 24.60
CA GLY A 115 24.35 13.73 24.56
C GLY A 115 23.14 12.80 24.41
N VAL A 116 22.03 13.29 23.82
CA VAL A 116 20.81 12.51 23.60
C VAL A 116 20.77 12.05 22.14
N PRO A 117 20.52 10.75 21.87
CA PRO A 117 20.50 10.25 20.50
C PRO A 117 19.42 10.93 19.65
N THR A 118 19.84 11.53 18.55
CA THR A 118 19.03 12.07 17.46
C THR A 118 19.83 11.98 16.18
N PRO A 119 19.19 11.81 14.98
CA PRO A 119 19.93 11.87 13.74
C PRO A 119 20.75 13.17 13.64
N ALA A 120 22.04 13.04 13.33
CA ALA A 120 22.96 14.20 13.29
C ALA A 120 22.46 15.25 12.27
N PRO A 121 22.41 16.55 12.65
CA PRO A 121 22.05 17.62 11.74
C PRO A 121 23.19 17.89 10.75
N ILE A 122 22.95 17.75 9.44
CA ILE A 122 23.96 17.87 8.39
C ILE A 122 23.86 19.21 7.68
N LEU A 123 22.63 19.61 7.26
CA LEU A 123 22.43 20.79 6.44
C LEU A 123 21.07 21.43 6.72
N LEU A 124 21.07 22.75 6.86
CA LEU A 124 19.87 23.59 6.86
C LEU A 124 19.85 24.41 5.58
N ILE A 125 18.76 24.34 4.82
CA ILE A 125 18.57 25.16 3.60
C ILE A 125 17.30 25.95 3.74
N GLU A 126 17.35 27.26 3.54
CA GLU A 126 16.23 28.16 3.53
C GLU A 126 16.17 28.98 2.25
N SER A 127 14.99 29.14 1.70
CA SER A 127 14.76 30.08 0.60
C SER A 127 14.66 31.50 1.14
N GLU A 128 15.27 32.47 0.44
CA GLU A 128 15.12 33.90 0.70
C GLU A 128 13.68 34.35 0.53
N ALA A 129 12.94 33.70 -0.38
CA ALA A 129 11.52 33.95 -0.57
C ALA A 129 10.71 33.51 0.67
N ILE A 130 9.87 34.39 1.20
CA ILE A 130 9.08 34.13 2.41
C ILE A 130 8.12 32.95 2.26
N ASP A 131 7.76 32.63 1.02
CA ASP A 131 6.87 31.53 0.61
C ASP A 131 7.64 30.30 0.16
N GLY A 132 8.95 30.43 0.00
CA GLY A 132 9.83 29.36 -0.46
C GLY A 132 9.90 28.19 0.54
N PRO A 133 10.26 27.00 0.08
CA PRO A 133 10.47 25.84 0.94
C PRO A 133 11.65 26.04 1.88
N SER A 134 11.69 25.23 2.92
CA SER A 134 12.87 25.12 3.79
C SER A 134 13.16 23.65 4.04
N PHE A 135 14.46 23.29 4.15
CA PHE A 135 14.88 21.91 4.22
C PHE A 135 15.74 21.70 5.47
N PHE A 136 15.50 20.61 6.14
CA PHE A 136 16.34 20.08 7.20
C PHE A 136 16.88 18.73 6.77
N VAL A 137 18.19 18.63 6.67
CA VAL A 137 18.90 17.40 6.26
C VAL A 137 19.59 16.83 7.48
N SER A 138 19.36 15.57 7.74
CA SER A 138 19.99 14.84 8.85
C SER A 138 20.53 13.50 8.35
N GLU A 139 21.41 12.92 9.14
CA GLU A 139 21.90 11.57 8.95
C GLU A 139 20.73 10.56 8.79
N LYS A 140 20.91 9.55 7.95
CA LYS A 140 19.99 8.41 7.85
C LYS A 140 20.46 7.31 8.79
N ILE A 141 19.70 7.06 9.85
CA ILE A 141 19.98 5.97 10.78
C ILE A 141 19.75 4.64 10.06
N PRO A 142 20.74 3.73 10.03
CA PRO A 142 20.56 2.39 9.47
C PRO A 142 19.77 1.48 10.42
N ASP A 143 19.20 0.41 9.89
CA ASP A 143 18.65 -0.77 10.59
C ASP A 143 17.78 -0.46 11.81
N PHE A 144 16.97 0.58 11.74
CA PHE A 144 16.10 0.98 12.84
C PHE A 144 14.71 0.31 12.79
N ILE A 145 14.11 0.15 13.96
CA ILE A 145 12.70 -0.18 14.15
C ILE A 145 11.98 1.11 14.53
N GLU A 146 10.93 1.50 13.80
CA GLU A 146 10.06 2.57 14.28
C GLU A 146 9.31 2.09 15.54
N ALA A 147 9.41 2.82 16.64
CA ALA A 147 8.80 2.39 17.92
C ALA A 147 7.29 2.14 17.81
N ARG A 148 6.58 2.81 16.88
CA ARG A 148 5.15 2.56 16.66
C ARG A 148 4.84 1.11 16.30
N TYR A 149 5.75 0.41 15.64
CA TYR A 149 5.57 -0.99 15.23
C TYR A 149 5.82 -1.93 16.41
N PHE A 150 6.85 -1.65 17.16
CA PHE A 150 7.11 -2.37 18.40
C PHE A 150 5.95 -2.26 19.38
N PHE A 151 5.47 -1.04 19.65
CA PHE A 151 4.36 -0.80 20.58
C PHE A 151 3.04 -1.43 20.12
N ARG A 152 2.81 -1.52 18.81
CA ARG A 152 1.65 -2.24 18.27
C ARG A 152 1.78 -3.75 18.51
N ALA A 153 2.91 -4.32 18.15
CA ALA A 153 3.17 -5.76 18.40
C ALA A 153 3.11 -6.09 19.91
N LEU A 154 3.54 -5.15 20.77
CA LEU A 154 3.42 -5.27 22.22
C LEU A 154 1.95 -5.31 22.66
N GLN A 155 1.09 -4.44 22.15
CA GLN A 155 -0.35 -4.45 22.44
C GLN A 155 -1.07 -5.70 21.92
N GLU A 156 -0.58 -6.30 20.84
CA GLU A 156 -1.08 -7.54 20.26
C GLU A 156 -0.49 -8.80 20.93
N GLY A 157 0.45 -8.65 21.88
CA GLY A 157 1.15 -9.77 22.55
C GLY A 157 2.17 -10.49 21.67
N LYS A 158 2.48 -9.95 20.49
CA LYS A 158 3.34 -10.57 19.46
C LYS A 158 4.77 -9.99 19.40
N HIS A 159 5.11 -9.03 20.24
CA HIS A 159 6.40 -8.30 20.15
C HIS A 159 7.62 -9.22 20.19
N ARG A 160 7.60 -10.30 21.00
CA ARG A 160 8.72 -11.27 21.08
C ARG A 160 8.89 -12.09 19.81
N GLN A 161 7.83 -12.30 19.05
CA GLN A 161 7.88 -13.02 17.77
C GLN A 161 8.33 -12.10 16.62
N VAL A 162 7.83 -10.86 16.61
CA VAL A 162 8.09 -9.89 15.52
C VAL A 162 9.44 -9.18 15.73
N PHE A 163 9.83 -8.92 16.97
CA PHE A 163 11.06 -8.21 17.34
C PHE A 163 11.83 -8.95 18.42
N PRO A 164 12.31 -10.18 18.15
CA PRO A 164 13.00 -11.01 19.15
C PRO A 164 14.29 -10.37 19.69
N GLN A 165 14.85 -9.41 18.94
CA GLN A 165 16.06 -8.66 19.29
C GLN A 165 15.84 -7.52 20.29
N VAL A 166 14.62 -7.27 20.76
CA VAL A 166 14.29 -6.15 21.67
C VAL A 166 13.40 -6.60 22.81
N GLU A 167 13.88 -6.51 24.05
CA GLU A 167 13.09 -6.75 25.24
C GLU A 167 12.30 -5.50 25.67
N ALA A 168 11.02 -5.68 26.00
CA ALA A 168 10.11 -4.58 26.30
C ALA A 168 10.54 -3.77 27.52
N ASP A 169 10.92 -4.42 28.62
CA ASP A 169 11.33 -3.78 29.86
C ASP A 169 12.60 -2.93 29.66
N ILE A 170 13.57 -3.48 28.93
CA ILE A 170 14.84 -2.80 28.62
C ILE A 170 14.56 -1.58 27.73
N LEU A 171 13.77 -1.76 26.67
CA LEU A 171 13.42 -0.65 25.77
C LEU A 171 12.70 0.49 26.51
N ILE A 172 11.68 0.16 27.32
CA ILE A 172 10.92 1.17 28.06
C ILE A 172 11.80 1.87 29.09
N GLY A 173 12.71 1.12 29.74
CA GLY A 173 13.71 1.68 30.62
C GLY A 173 14.64 2.66 29.91
N THR A 174 15.15 2.28 28.75
CA THR A 174 16.01 3.15 27.91
C THR A 174 15.27 4.40 27.43
N ILE A 175 14.01 4.27 27.01
CA ILE A 175 13.17 5.44 26.67
C ILE A 175 13.04 6.39 27.86
N GLY A 176 12.78 5.87 29.06
CA GLY A 176 12.70 6.66 30.27
C GLY A 176 13.98 7.43 30.57
N GLN A 177 15.13 6.78 30.49
CA GLN A 177 16.44 7.42 30.70
C GLN A 177 16.77 8.46 29.62
N THR A 178 16.47 8.16 28.35
CA THR A 178 16.69 9.08 27.22
C THR A 178 15.86 10.36 27.38
N LEU A 179 14.59 10.21 27.75
CA LEU A 179 13.72 11.39 28.01
C LEU A 179 14.13 12.15 29.27
N ARG A 180 14.66 11.48 30.28
CA ARG A 180 15.21 12.14 31.45
C ARG A 180 16.37 13.03 31.07
N ARG A 181 17.38 12.50 30.35
CA ARG A 181 18.54 13.28 29.87
C ARG A 181 18.09 14.48 29.04
N LEU A 182 17.16 14.29 28.11
CA LEU A 182 16.59 15.37 27.31
C LEU A 182 15.99 16.49 28.18
N HIS A 183 15.17 16.11 29.14
CA HIS A 183 14.47 17.07 30.01
C HIS A 183 15.41 17.74 31.04
N ASP A 184 16.45 17.04 31.49
CA ASP A 184 17.45 17.62 32.40
C ASP A 184 18.34 18.65 31.68
N ALA A 185 18.53 18.49 30.36
CA ALA A 185 19.14 19.48 29.47
C ALA A 185 18.21 20.68 29.14
N GLY A 186 17.03 20.78 29.73
CA GLY A 186 16.10 21.90 29.49
C GLY A 186 15.33 21.82 28.19
N ILE A 187 15.32 20.70 27.51
CA ILE A 187 14.68 20.51 26.21
C ILE A 187 13.31 19.84 26.38
N TRP A 188 12.24 20.56 26.04
CA TRP A 188 10.89 20.04 26.05
C TRP A 188 10.45 19.66 24.63
N HIS A 189 10.33 18.37 24.33
CA HIS A 189 10.00 17.86 22.99
C HIS A 189 8.57 18.23 22.55
N ARG A 190 7.58 18.17 23.46
CA ARG A 190 6.16 18.50 23.24
C ARG A 190 5.40 17.55 22.31
N ASP A 191 6.06 16.62 21.68
CA ASP A 191 5.44 15.66 20.74
C ASP A 191 6.09 14.28 20.81
N VAL A 192 6.48 13.83 22.02
CA VAL A 192 7.02 12.50 22.27
C VAL A 192 5.90 11.49 22.02
N SER A 193 5.82 11.01 20.78
CA SER A 193 4.91 9.91 20.43
C SER A 193 5.72 8.72 19.92
N VAL A 194 5.17 7.53 20.01
CA VAL A 194 5.82 6.32 19.49
C VAL A 194 6.19 6.39 18.00
N GLY A 195 5.60 7.33 17.25
CA GLY A 195 5.95 7.61 15.86
C GLY A 195 7.18 8.50 15.68
N ASN A 196 7.69 9.11 16.76
CA ASN A 196 8.83 10.01 16.74
C ASN A 196 10.04 9.42 17.48
N LEU A 197 10.06 8.08 17.64
CA LEU A 197 11.17 7.32 18.21
C LEU A 197 11.63 6.27 17.21
N LEU A 198 12.94 6.18 16.98
CA LEU A 198 13.56 5.10 16.21
C LEU A 198 14.39 4.26 17.18
N ILE A 199 14.27 2.94 17.09
CA ILE A 199 14.94 1.98 17.96
C ILE A 199 16.00 1.27 17.13
N VAL A 200 17.26 1.41 17.50
CA VAL A 200 18.35 0.60 16.95
C VAL A 200 18.63 -0.48 18.00
N PRO A 201 18.38 -1.77 17.69
CA PRO A 201 18.63 -2.86 18.63
C PRO A 201 20.09 -2.90 19.06
N GLY A 202 20.36 -3.36 20.27
CA GLY A 202 21.71 -3.70 20.71
C GLY A 202 22.17 -5.05 20.13
N ASP A 203 23.43 -5.41 20.36
CA ASP A 203 24.03 -6.65 19.87
C ASP A 203 23.33 -7.93 20.36
N ARG A 204 22.58 -7.83 21.44
CA ARG A 204 21.76 -8.90 22.01
C ARG A 204 20.44 -8.35 22.50
N ALA A 205 19.41 -9.17 22.55
CA ALA A 205 18.09 -8.76 23.03
C ALA A 205 18.11 -8.17 24.46
N SER A 206 19.03 -8.64 25.31
CA SER A 206 19.28 -8.12 26.66
C SER A 206 20.14 -6.86 26.72
N ALA A 207 20.72 -6.42 25.61
CA ALA A 207 21.47 -5.17 25.55
C ALA A 207 20.54 -3.98 25.39
N PRO A 208 20.82 -2.83 26.04
CA PRO A 208 20.00 -1.64 25.86
C PRO A 208 20.02 -1.18 24.39
N PRO A 209 18.86 -1.01 23.74
CA PRO A 209 18.80 -0.44 22.40
C PRO A 209 19.10 1.05 22.44
N THR A 210 19.58 1.60 21.34
CA THR A 210 19.69 3.06 21.19
C THR A 210 18.35 3.62 20.72
N VAL A 211 17.84 4.66 21.41
CA VAL A 211 16.55 5.29 21.09
C VAL A 211 16.79 6.70 20.57
N TYR A 212 16.62 6.87 19.25
CA TYR A 212 16.76 8.17 18.60
C TYR A 212 15.45 8.95 18.63
N LEU A 213 15.53 10.24 18.97
CA LEU A 213 14.42 11.18 18.94
C LEU A 213 14.37 11.91 17.60
N ILE A 214 13.19 11.94 16.96
CA ILE A 214 12.98 12.62 15.68
C ILE A 214 11.81 13.62 15.75
N ASP A 215 11.63 14.44 14.71
CA ASP A 215 10.57 15.45 14.55
C ASP A 215 10.60 16.58 15.63
N LEU A 216 11.76 17.14 15.83
CA LEU A 216 12.07 18.14 16.86
C LEU A 216 11.49 19.55 16.59
N ASN A 217 10.77 19.79 15.50
CA ASN A 217 10.29 21.12 15.07
C ASN A 217 9.36 21.84 16.07
N ARG A 218 8.82 21.10 17.07
CA ARG A 218 7.95 21.61 18.14
C ARG A 218 8.66 21.78 19.46
N SER A 219 9.91 21.35 19.57
CA SER A 219 10.67 21.43 20.79
C SER A 219 10.84 22.87 21.28
N GLN A 220 10.92 23.02 22.56
CA GLN A 220 11.26 24.29 23.25
C GLN A 220 12.54 24.09 24.04
N LEU A 221 13.45 25.03 23.88
CA LEU A 221 14.79 25.03 24.48
C LEU A 221 14.85 26.03 25.65
N ASP A 222 15.89 25.95 26.44
CA ASP A 222 16.39 26.97 27.36
C ASP A 222 15.55 27.26 28.59
N ARG A 223 14.87 26.27 29.19
CA ARG A 223 14.22 26.48 30.53
C ARG A 223 14.21 25.17 31.32
N PRO A 224 14.45 25.28 32.68
CA PRO A 224 14.20 24.14 33.56
C PRO A 224 12.76 23.65 33.38
N LEU A 225 12.59 22.36 33.11
CA LEU A 225 11.27 21.80 32.89
C LEU A 225 10.58 21.47 34.21
N THR A 226 9.36 21.99 34.38
CA THR A 226 8.51 21.65 35.51
C THR A 226 8.07 20.18 35.45
N THR A 227 7.77 19.57 36.57
CA THR A 227 7.21 18.22 36.70
C THR A 227 5.99 18.02 35.78
N ASP A 228 5.15 19.06 35.67
CA ASP A 228 3.99 19.08 34.75
C ASP A 228 4.39 18.80 33.28
N ARG A 229 5.35 19.57 32.76
CA ARG A 229 5.81 19.43 31.35
C ARG A 229 6.47 18.11 31.10
N ARG A 230 7.30 17.64 32.02
CA ARG A 230 7.96 16.34 31.99
C ARG A 230 6.93 15.20 31.91
N THR A 231 5.93 15.23 32.80
CA THR A 231 4.88 14.21 32.87
C THR A 231 4.02 14.18 31.60
N ARG A 232 3.75 15.34 30.99
CA ARG A 232 2.99 15.40 29.73
C ARG A 232 3.68 14.71 28.57
N ASP A 233 4.99 14.77 28.47
CA ASP A 233 5.73 14.04 27.43
C ASP A 233 5.70 12.54 27.71
N LEU A 234 5.91 12.08 28.94
CA LEU A 234 5.82 10.67 29.30
C LEU A 234 4.46 10.04 28.96
N CYS A 235 3.36 10.74 29.23
CA CYS A 235 2.01 10.24 28.95
C CYS A 235 1.71 10.05 27.46
N ARG A 236 2.45 10.72 26.57
CA ARG A 236 2.25 10.61 25.12
C ARG A 236 2.73 9.30 24.51
N LEU A 237 3.57 8.56 25.23
CA LEU A 237 4.03 7.23 24.82
C LEU A 237 2.90 6.19 24.79
N ARG A 238 1.78 6.44 25.50
CA ARG A 238 0.60 5.56 25.57
C ARG A 238 0.92 4.11 25.94
N ILE A 239 1.71 3.94 26.98
CA ILE A 239 1.97 2.63 27.54
C ILE A 239 0.77 2.22 28.38
N PHE A 240 0.08 1.13 28.00
CA PHE A 240 -1.14 0.67 28.69
C PHE A 240 -0.85 -0.38 29.76
N ASP A 241 0.23 -1.13 29.60
CA ASP A 241 0.64 -2.16 30.56
C ASP A 241 1.11 -1.50 31.88
N PRO A 242 0.52 -1.86 33.04
CA PRO A 242 0.87 -1.26 34.33
C PRO A 242 2.31 -1.53 34.76
N HIS A 243 2.86 -2.73 34.43
CA HIS A 243 4.24 -3.08 34.71
C HIS A 243 5.20 -2.17 33.92
N LEU A 244 4.97 -2.03 32.63
CA LEU A 244 5.79 -1.17 31.76
C LEU A 244 5.66 0.32 32.12
N GLN A 245 4.49 0.77 32.61
CA GLN A 245 4.35 2.13 33.18
C GLN A 245 5.25 2.31 34.40
N GLU A 246 5.32 1.33 35.27
CA GLU A 246 6.19 1.36 36.44
C GLU A 246 7.67 1.36 36.04
N VAL A 247 8.06 0.53 35.04
CA VAL A 247 9.41 0.54 34.47
C VAL A 247 9.77 1.92 33.93
N LEU A 248 8.87 2.54 33.14
CA LEU A 248 9.07 3.90 32.62
C LEU A 248 9.27 4.93 33.74
N LEU A 249 8.38 4.94 34.73
CA LEU A 249 8.42 5.94 35.81
C LEU A 249 9.66 5.78 36.68
N ARG A 250 10.06 4.55 37.01
CA ARG A 250 11.28 4.27 37.77
C ARG A 250 12.54 4.64 37.02
N SER A 251 12.61 4.33 35.74
CA SER A 251 13.76 4.66 34.89
C SER A 251 13.89 6.17 34.67
N TYR A 252 12.76 6.87 34.62
CA TYR A 252 12.73 8.32 34.42
C TYR A 252 12.99 9.11 35.72
N TRP A 253 12.24 8.84 36.81
CA TRP A 253 12.32 9.62 38.06
C TRP A 253 13.38 9.09 39.01
N GLY A 254 13.83 7.85 38.90
CA GLY A 254 14.58 7.12 39.92
C GLY A 254 13.65 6.49 40.97
N LYS A 255 14.16 5.51 41.73
CA LYS A 255 13.34 4.68 42.61
C LYS A 255 12.57 5.46 43.69
N VAL A 256 13.21 6.38 44.35
CA VAL A 256 12.61 7.18 45.46
C VAL A 256 11.55 8.15 44.92
N ASP A 257 11.85 8.86 43.86
CA ASP A 257 10.97 9.85 43.25
C ASP A 257 9.80 9.24 42.46
N ALA A 258 9.96 8.04 41.92
CA ALA A 258 8.89 7.30 41.26
C ALA A 258 7.79 6.87 42.25
N ASP A 259 8.12 6.67 43.52
CA ASP A 259 7.17 6.29 44.55
C ASP A 259 6.36 7.49 45.10
N SER A 260 6.68 8.72 44.67
CA SER A 260 5.90 9.90 45.00
C SER A 260 4.45 9.80 44.52
N SER A 261 3.52 9.83 45.48
CA SER A 261 2.07 9.81 45.21
C SER A 261 1.63 10.96 44.28
N PHE A 262 2.26 12.12 44.42
CA PHE A 262 2.02 13.29 43.56
C PHE A 262 2.40 13.03 42.09
N LYS A 263 3.62 12.53 41.83
CA LYS A 263 4.10 12.26 40.46
C LYS A 263 3.28 11.17 39.78
N ARG A 264 2.93 10.12 40.51
CA ARG A 264 2.04 9.03 40.01
C ARG A 264 0.63 9.53 39.76
N GLY A 265 0.07 10.35 40.67
CA GLY A 265 -1.24 10.96 40.52
C GLY A 265 -1.29 11.88 39.28
N LEU A 266 -0.26 12.71 39.10
CA LEU A 266 -0.14 13.60 37.93
C LEU A 266 0.00 12.82 36.63
N TYR A 267 0.79 11.72 36.61
CA TYR A 267 0.89 10.85 35.44
C TYR A 267 -0.46 10.22 35.06
N ARG A 268 -1.18 9.65 36.03
CA ARG A 268 -2.52 9.07 35.82
C ARG A 268 -3.51 10.11 35.30
N LEU A 269 -3.51 11.31 35.89
CA LEU A 269 -4.38 12.43 35.48
C LEU A 269 -4.15 12.79 34.00
N TYR A 270 -2.90 12.99 33.60
CA TYR A 270 -2.56 13.33 32.21
C TYR A 270 -2.76 12.17 31.25
N PHE A 271 -2.45 10.96 31.66
CA PHE A 271 -2.67 9.78 30.84
C PHE A 271 -4.16 9.61 30.50
N HIS A 272 -5.03 9.64 31.50
CA HIS A 272 -6.48 9.56 31.29
C HIS A 272 -7.03 10.79 30.55
N GLY A 273 -6.61 11.98 30.94
CA GLY A 273 -6.99 13.21 30.23
C GLY A 273 -6.59 13.20 28.75
N PHE A 274 -5.44 12.62 28.41
CA PHE A 274 -5.00 12.46 27.04
C PHE A 274 -5.83 11.41 26.28
N LEU A 275 -6.21 10.31 26.93
CA LEU A 275 -7.11 9.30 26.35
C LEU A 275 -8.51 9.89 26.09
N VAL A 276 -9.09 10.56 27.06
CA VAL A 276 -10.42 11.23 26.93
C VAL A 276 -10.38 12.28 25.82
N LYS A 277 -9.35 13.13 25.77
CA LYS A 277 -9.18 14.12 24.69
C LYS A 277 -9.09 13.47 23.31
N ASN A 278 -8.42 12.35 23.17
CA ASN A 278 -8.34 11.65 21.89
C ASN A 278 -9.67 10.98 21.56
N TRP A 279 -10.32 10.34 22.53
CA TRP A 279 -11.63 9.73 22.37
C TRP A 279 -12.70 10.77 21.97
N THR A 280 -12.79 11.90 22.68
CA THR A 280 -13.72 12.99 22.34
C THR A 280 -13.44 13.60 20.97
N LYS A 281 -12.15 13.80 20.64
CA LYS A 281 -11.75 14.25 19.30
C LYS A 281 -12.11 13.24 18.22
N ASP A 282 -12.00 11.97 18.50
CA ASP A 282 -12.36 10.90 17.59
C ASP A 282 -13.89 10.71 17.51
N ALA A 283 -14.59 10.80 18.61
CA ALA A 283 -16.05 10.77 18.66
C ALA A 283 -16.67 11.97 17.91
N LEU A 284 -16.19 13.19 18.15
CA LEU A 284 -16.65 14.41 17.45
C LEU A 284 -16.27 14.43 15.96
N ARG A 285 -15.16 13.80 15.60
CA ARG A 285 -14.70 13.71 14.21
C ARG A 285 -15.22 12.46 13.47
N SER A 286 -15.73 11.49 14.18
CA SER A 286 -16.26 10.26 13.60
C SER A 286 -17.39 10.50 12.63
N PRO A 287 -18.45 11.27 12.95
CA PRO A 287 -19.50 11.61 11.99
C PRO A 287 -18.97 12.41 10.81
N LEU A 288 -18.10 13.41 11.08
CA LEU A 288 -17.44 14.20 10.04
C LEU A 288 -16.47 13.36 9.18
N ARG A 289 -15.81 12.34 9.77
CA ARG A 289 -14.96 11.39 9.04
C ARG A 289 -15.82 10.41 8.24
N TRP A 290 -16.94 9.96 8.77
CA TRP A 290 -17.90 9.11 8.06
C TRP A 290 -18.46 9.85 6.84
N VAL A 291 -18.99 11.06 7.03
CA VAL A 291 -19.43 11.93 5.93
C VAL A 291 -18.28 12.22 4.97
N LYS A 292 -17.07 12.47 5.48
CA LYS A 292 -15.88 12.69 4.66
C LYS A 292 -15.42 11.43 3.93
N SER A 293 -15.58 10.23 4.50
CA SER A 293 -15.24 8.96 3.86
C SER A 293 -16.18 8.60 2.72
N LEU A 294 -17.42 9.11 2.74
CA LEU A 294 -18.34 8.99 1.61
C LEU A 294 -17.86 9.80 0.38
N PHE A 295 -17.01 10.81 0.62
CA PHE A 295 -16.56 11.75 -0.43
C PHE A 295 -15.05 11.75 -0.70
N VAL A 296 -14.24 11.05 0.09
CA VAL A 296 -12.77 11.09 -0.03
C VAL A 296 -12.19 9.71 0.25
N SER A 297 -11.64 9.07 -0.77
CA SER A 297 -10.78 7.90 -0.61
C SER A 297 -9.53 8.28 0.21
N ARG A 298 -9.23 7.52 1.26
CA ARG A 298 -8.04 7.70 2.09
C ARG A 298 -6.90 6.84 1.53
N GLY A 299 -6.18 7.36 0.55
CA GLY A 299 -4.87 6.82 0.22
C GLY A 299 -3.81 7.54 1.05
N HIS A 300 -3.10 6.85 1.91
CA HIS A 300 -1.84 7.32 2.47
C HIS A 300 -0.71 6.68 1.65
N HIS A 301 -0.20 7.45 0.70
CA HIS A 301 0.89 7.02 -0.16
C HIS A 301 2.16 7.75 0.31
N ALA A 302 3.00 7.06 1.05
CA ALA A 302 4.23 7.61 1.60
C ALA A 302 5.33 7.80 0.54
N HIS A 303 5.23 7.08 -0.57
CA HIS A 303 6.26 6.95 -1.61
C HIS A 303 5.97 7.77 -2.88
N ILE A 304 4.94 8.62 -2.87
CA ILE A 304 4.60 9.44 -4.04
C ILE A 304 5.61 10.58 -4.14
N PRO A 305 6.30 10.75 -5.26
CA PRO A 305 7.22 11.85 -5.45
C PRO A 305 6.47 13.19 -5.37
N PRO A 306 7.11 14.24 -4.85
CA PRO A 306 6.54 15.58 -4.87
C PRO A 306 6.36 16.08 -6.31
N PRO A 307 5.38 16.99 -6.53
CA PRO A 307 5.27 17.65 -7.83
C PRO A 307 6.52 18.46 -8.12
N PRO A 308 6.98 18.54 -9.37
CA PRO A 308 8.08 19.41 -9.78
C PRO A 308 7.86 20.86 -9.32
N GLU A 309 8.93 21.58 -9.01
CA GLU A 309 8.82 23.01 -8.69
C GLU A 309 8.23 23.78 -9.87
N GLY A 310 7.37 24.76 -9.57
CA GLY A 310 6.67 25.54 -10.59
C GLY A 310 5.45 24.87 -11.22
N ALA A 311 5.20 23.60 -10.96
CA ALA A 311 3.98 22.96 -11.42
C ALA A 311 2.76 23.56 -10.71
N SER A 312 1.80 24.08 -11.50
CA SER A 312 0.57 24.60 -10.93
C SER A 312 -0.19 23.46 -10.23
N ASN A 313 -0.46 23.63 -8.93
CA ASN A 313 -1.13 22.64 -8.07
C ASN A 313 -2.54 22.22 -8.53
N ARG A 314 -3.02 22.75 -9.65
CA ARG A 314 -4.44 22.67 -10.00
C ARG A 314 -4.81 21.43 -10.79
N ASN A 315 -3.88 20.79 -11.52
CA ASN A 315 -4.19 19.62 -12.36
C ASN A 315 -3.04 18.60 -12.42
N LEU A 316 -2.07 18.68 -11.51
CA LEU A 316 -0.90 17.83 -11.58
C LEU A 316 -1.26 16.38 -11.21
N VAL A 317 -1.00 15.49 -12.14
CA VAL A 317 -1.00 14.05 -11.91
C VAL A 317 0.45 13.60 -11.83
N VAL A 318 0.84 13.05 -10.70
CA VAL A 318 2.15 12.43 -10.53
C VAL A 318 1.95 10.91 -10.66
N TRP A 319 2.74 10.29 -11.53
CA TRP A 319 2.74 8.85 -11.69
C TRP A 319 3.63 8.19 -10.64
N ASP A 320 3.08 7.23 -9.92
CA ASP A 320 3.82 6.42 -8.98
C ASP A 320 4.24 5.10 -9.65
N HIS A 321 5.53 4.99 -9.96
CA HIS A 321 6.10 3.82 -10.62
C HIS A 321 6.12 2.56 -9.73
N LEU A 322 6.05 2.71 -8.41
CA LEU A 322 6.05 1.57 -7.49
C LEU A 322 4.70 0.86 -7.46
N SER A 323 3.62 1.62 -7.37
CA SER A 323 2.26 1.09 -7.36
C SER A 323 1.58 1.09 -8.74
N ASP A 324 2.29 1.59 -9.77
CA ASP A 324 1.80 1.73 -11.14
C ASP A 324 0.41 2.40 -11.21
N GLN A 325 0.28 3.53 -10.53
CA GLN A 325 -0.97 4.31 -10.49
C GLN A 325 -0.73 5.82 -10.37
N PRO A 326 -1.70 6.63 -10.84
CA PRO A 326 -1.59 8.08 -10.74
C PRO A 326 -2.01 8.61 -9.37
N HIS A 327 -1.45 9.74 -8.99
CA HIS A 327 -1.86 10.53 -7.84
C HIS A 327 -2.22 11.94 -8.28
N GLN A 328 -3.46 12.34 -8.04
CA GLN A 328 -3.95 13.66 -8.41
C GLN A 328 -3.86 14.64 -7.24
N HIS A 329 -3.27 15.80 -7.47
CA HIS A 329 -3.12 16.87 -6.49
C HIS A 329 -4.19 17.98 -6.57
N ALA A 330 -5.29 17.76 -7.28
CA ALA A 330 -6.39 18.71 -7.36
C ALA A 330 -6.94 19.06 -5.97
N GLY A 331 -7.07 20.35 -5.68
CA GLY A 331 -7.61 20.84 -4.42
C GLY A 331 -9.09 20.44 -4.22
N ARG A 332 -9.52 20.32 -2.96
CA ARG A 332 -10.90 19.91 -2.63
C ARG A 332 -11.97 20.81 -3.25
N TRP A 333 -11.73 22.11 -3.30
CA TRP A 333 -12.67 23.08 -3.88
C TRP A 333 -12.77 22.96 -5.40
N GLN A 334 -11.65 22.71 -6.06
CA GLN A 334 -11.65 22.43 -7.50
C GLN A 334 -12.43 21.16 -7.81
N ARG A 335 -12.21 20.08 -7.05
CA ARG A 335 -12.98 18.82 -7.19
C ARG A 335 -14.46 19.02 -6.93
N LEU A 336 -14.82 19.84 -5.93
CA LEU A 336 -16.21 20.18 -5.66
C LEU A 336 -16.83 20.98 -6.82
N GLY A 337 -16.14 22.01 -7.32
CA GLY A 337 -16.60 22.82 -8.46
C GLY A 337 -16.86 21.99 -9.69
N VAL A 338 -15.96 21.06 -10.02
CA VAL A 338 -16.16 20.15 -11.16
C VAL A 338 -17.35 19.22 -10.93
N ARG A 339 -17.47 18.61 -9.73
CA ARG A 339 -18.62 17.76 -9.42
C ARG A 339 -19.96 18.49 -9.49
N LEU A 340 -20.00 19.76 -9.12
CA LEU A 340 -21.20 20.59 -9.26
C LEU A 340 -21.48 20.91 -10.72
N GLY A 341 -20.45 21.21 -11.53
CA GLY A 341 -20.57 21.41 -12.96
C GLY A 341 -21.08 20.16 -13.70
N ASP A 342 -20.63 18.98 -13.26
CA ASP A 342 -21.01 17.67 -13.82
C ASP A 342 -22.27 17.05 -13.17
N SER A 343 -22.99 17.80 -12.37
CA SER A 343 -24.16 17.31 -11.61
C SER A 343 -25.21 16.63 -12.50
N GLY A 344 -25.45 17.15 -13.71
CA GLY A 344 -26.35 16.55 -14.68
C GLY A 344 -25.92 15.16 -15.14
N HIS A 345 -24.61 14.96 -15.39
CA HIS A 345 -24.04 13.65 -15.72
C HIS A 345 -24.19 12.66 -14.56
N HIS A 346 -23.88 13.10 -13.34
CA HIS A 346 -24.03 12.25 -12.16
C HIS A 346 -25.49 11.87 -11.88
N ALA A 347 -26.43 12.82 -12.05
CA ALA A 347 -27.86 12.55 -11.90
C ALA A 347 -28.36 11.53 -12.94
N ARG A 348 -27.92 11.67 -14.19
CA ARG A 348 -28.26 10.72 -15.27
C ARG A 348 -27.69 9.32 -15.00
N GLU A 349 -26.43 9.24 -14.56
CA GLU A 349 -25.79 7.98 -14.19
C GLU A 349 -26.54 7.26 -13.06
N VAL A 350 -26.85 7.98 -11.98
CA VAL A 350 -27.64 7.45 -10.86
C VAL A 350 -29.03 7.04 -11.30
N GLY A 351 -29.73 7.88 -12.07
CA GLY A 351 -31.06 7.55 -12.61
C GLY A 351 -31.05 6.30 -13.49
N THR A 352 -30.04 6.16 -14.35
CA THR A 352 -29.86 4.98 -15.20
C THR A 352 -29.54 3.74 -14.35
N ALA A 353 -28.68 3.86 -13.36
CA ALA A 353 -28.40 2.76 -12.42
C ALA A 353 -29.67 2.33 -11.70
N LEU A 354 -30.43 3.26 -11.13
CA LEU A 354 -31.68 2.95 -10.40
C LEU A 354 -32.74 2.27 -11.29
N THR A 355 -32.89 2.70 -12.55
CA THR A 355 -33.84 2.09 -13.48
C THR A 355 -33.39 0.70 -13.96
N SER A 356 -32.10 0.39 -13.98
CA SER A 356 -31.55 -0.92 -14.34
C SER A 356 -31.57 -1.92 -13.17
N LEU A 357 -31.54 -1.45 -11.92
CA LEU A 357 -31.45 -2.27 -10.72
C LEU A 357 -32.53 -3.37 -10.59
N PRO A 358 -33.80 -3.17 -10.92
CA PRO A 358 -34.81 -4.24 -10.78
C PRO A 358 -34.48 -5.45 -11.65
N ARG A 359 -34.03 -5.22 -12.90
CA ARG A 359 -33.62 -6.31 -13.82
C ARG A 359 -32.36 -7.02 -13.31
N ALA A 360 -31.36 -6.24 -12.92
CA ALA A 360 -30.11 -6.78 -12.38
C ALA A 360 -30.36 -7.58 -11.06
N ARG A 361 -31.23 -7.09 -10.17
CA ARG A 361 -31.60 -7.78 -8.94
C ARG A 361 -32.36 -9.08 -9.20
N ARG A 362 -33.28 -9.08 -10.18
CA ARG A 362 -33.95 -10.30 -10.59
C ARG A 362 -32.96 -11.32 -11.11
N ARG A 363 -32.07 -10.90 -12.04
CA ARG A 363 -31.07 -11.80 -12.61
C ARG A 363 -30.07 -12.30 -11.58
N TYR A 364 -29.66 -11.44 -10.65
CA TYR A 364 -28.82 -11.84 -9.51
C TYR A 364 -29.47 -13.01 -8.71
N ARG A 365 -30.77 -12.93 -8.42
CA ARG A 365 -31.45 -14.00 -7.68
C ARG A 365 -31.48 -15.30 -8.48
N GLU A 366 -31.82 -15.23 -9.76
CA GLU A 366 -31.84 -16.40 -10.66
C GLU A 366 -30.45 -17.08 -10.72
N LEU A 367 -29.38 -16.29 -10.89
CA LEU A 367 -28.02 -16.81 -10.89
C LEU A 367 -27.60 -17.38 -9.54
N LYS A 368 -27.98 -16.71 -8.45
CA LYS A 368 -27.68 -17.18 -7.09
C LYS A 368 -28.40 -18.48 -6.74
N GLU A 369 -29.66 -18.63 -7.14
CA GLU A 369 -30.41 -19.85 -6.97
C GLU A 369 -29.91 -21.00 -7.85
N GLY A 370 -29.35 -20.69 -9.01
CA GLY A 370 -28.74 -21.66 -9.92
C GLY A 370 -27.28 -22.00 -9.59
N LEU A 371 -26.68 -21.28 -8.64
CA LEU A 371 -25.25 -21.43 -8.35
C LEU A 371 -24.93 -22.86 -7.87
N TYR A 372 -23.86 -23.44 -8.42
CA TYR A 372 -23.37 -24.80 -8.11
C TYR A 372 -24.31 -25.95 -8.49
N ARG A 373 -25.35 -25.73 -9.30
CA ARG A 373 -26.22 -26.82 -9.80
C ARG A 373 -25.53 -27.66 -10.88
N GLU A 374 -24.73 -26.99 -11.71
CA GLU A 374 -23.97 -27.64 -12.78
C GLU A 374 -22.47 -27.58 -12.43
N PRO A 375 -21.73 -28.66 -12.66
CA PRO A 375 -20.30 -28.64 -12.49
C PRO A 375 -19.63 -27.64 -13.43
N VAL A 376 -18.58 -26.99 -12.95
CA VAL A 376 -17.86 -25.94 -13.66
C VAL A 376 -16.43 -26.38 -13.92
N ARG A 377 -15.97 -26.23 -15.16
CA ARG A 377 -14.53 -26.35 -15.42
C ARG A 377 -13.79 -25.21 -14.74
N TRP A 378 -12.93 -25.55 -13.79
CA TRP A 378 -12.18 -24.57 -13.02
C TRP A 378 -10.89 -24.20 -13.74
N ASP A 379 -10.84 -22.98 -14.24
CA ASP A 379 -9.75 -22.42 -15.01
C ASP A 379 -9.82 -20.88 -14.91
N GLY A 380 -8.96 -20.15 -15.59
CA GLY A 380 -9.09 -18.68 -15.70
C GLY A 380 -8.15 -17.88 -14.80
N LEU A 381 -7.15 -18.52 -14.16
CA LEU A 381 -6.13 -17.80 -13.42
C LEU A 381 -5.23 -17.00 -14.35
N GLY A 382 -4.92 -15.76 -13.92
CA GLY A 382 -4.00 -14.88 -14.61
C GLY A 382 -3.21 -14.01 -13.64
N VAL A 383 -2.13 -13.42 -14.13
CA VAL A 383 -1.30 -12.47 -13.38
C VAL A 383 -1.01 -11.23 -14.20
N GLY A 384 -0.87 -10.09 -13.54
CA GLY A 384 -0.35 -8.88 -14.16
C GLY A 384 1.18 -8.92 -14.23
N MET A 385 1.74 -8.47 -15.35
CA MET A 385 3.18 -8.30 -15.52
C MET A 385 3.50 -6.90 -16.04
N ARG A 386 4.75 -6.51 -15.89
CA ARG A 386 5.33 -5.32 -16.52
C ARG A 386 6.73 -5.66 -17.06
N PRO A 387 7.24 -4.93 -18.05
CA PRO A 387 8.61 -5.09 -18.49
C PRO A 387 9.60 -4.91 -17.33
N MET A 388 10.55 -5.83 -17.24
CA MET A 388 11.65 -5.78 -16.28
C MET A 388 12.94 -5.68 -17.07
N ASN A 389 13.79 -4.68 -16.82
CA ASN A 389 15.00 -4.46 -17.61
C ASN A 389 15.92 -5.69 -17.63
N GLU A 390 16.81 -5.76 -16.65
CA GLU A 390 17.83 -6.83 -16.53
C GLU A 390 17.21 -8.16 -16.01
N HIS A 391 15.97 -8.13 -15.50
CA HIS A 391 15.33 -9.28 -14.86
C HIS A 391 14.19 -9.90 -15.69
N SER A 392 14.09 -9.56 -16.97
CA SER A 392 12.99 -10.04 -17.83
C SER A 392 12.97 -11.57 -17.93
N GLU A 393 14.11 -12.20 -18.13
CA GLU A 393 14.21 -13.67 -18.22
C GLU A 393 13.84 -14.36 -16.90
N ALA A 394 14.31 -13.85 -15.78
CA ALA A 394 13.94 -14.38 -14.45
C ALA A 394 12.43 -14.28 -14.19
N ALA A 395 11.79 -13.21 -14.64
CA ALA A 395 10.34 -13.05 -14.53
C ALA A 395 9.58 -14.06 -15.43
N LEU A 396 10.07 -14.34 -16.63
CA LEU A 396 9.51 -15.32 -17.54
C LEU A 396 9.66 -16.75 -17.01
N VAL A 397 10.83 -17.11 -16.51
CA VAL A 397 11.08 -18.41 -15.84
C VAL A 397 10.15 -18.58 -14.64
N SER A 398 9.96 -17.51 -13.85
CA SER A 398 9.03 -17.55 -12.71
C SER A 398 7.57 -17.73 -13.16
N LEU A 399 7.17 -17.10 -14.27
CA LEU A 399 5.83 -17.30 -14.83
C LEU A 399 5.61 -18.75 -15.32
N GLU A 400 6.60 -19.35 -15.93
CA GLU A 400 6.57 -20.77 -16.34
C GLU A 400 6.45 -21.70 -15.14
N ALA A 401 7.20 -21.42 -14.06
CA ALA A 401 7.12 -22.19 -12.82
C ALA A 401 5.72 -22.11 -12.17
N LEU A 402 5.00 -21.00 -12.34
CA LEU A 402 3.59 -20.89 -11.92
C LEU A 402 2.63 -21.70 -12.80
N GLY A 403 3.01 -22.10 -14.00
CA GLY A 403 2.13 -22.80 -14.95
C GLY A 403 0.96 -21.97 -15.49
N ILE A 404 0.96 -20.65 -15.27
CA ILE A 404 -0.12 -19.73 -15.68
C ILE A 404 0.02 -19.38 -17.15
N LYS A 405 -1.11 -19.43 -17.87
CA LYS A 405 -1.19 -19.19 -19.32
C LYS A 405 -1.85 -17.86 -19.69
N ARG A 406 -2.12 -16.97 -18.72
CA ARG A 406 -2.80 -15.69 -18.95
C ARG A 406 -2.07 -14.56 -18.25
N VAL A 407 -1.72 -13.54 -19.02
CA VAL A 407 -1.00 -12.37 -18.53
C VAL A 407 -1.72 -11.09 -18.93
N LEU A 408 -1.88 -10.18 -17.96
CA LEU A 408 -2.32 -8.81 -18.20
C LEU A 408 -1.10 -7.90 -18.28
N LEU A 409 -0.95 -7.19 -19.39
CA LEU A 409 0.03 -6.16 -19.59
C LEU A 409 -0.67 -4.78 -19.60
N ARG A 410 -0.16 -3.85 -18.80
CA ARG A 410 -0.64 -2.47 -18.80
C ARG A 410 0.21 -1.66 -19.77
N LEU A 411 -0.45 -1.09 -20.79
CA LEU A 411 0.17 -0.23 -21.79
C LEU A 411 -0.24 1.21 -21.50
N HIS A 412 0.72 2.08 -21.24
CA HIS A 412 0.44 3.47 -20.83
C HIS A 412 0.33 4.39 -22.07
N PRO A 413 -0.87 4.83 -22.51
CA PRO A 413 -1.03 5.55 -23.79
C PRO A 413 -0.40 6.94 -23.83
N TRP A 414 0.18 7.42 -22.73
CA TRP A 414 0.91 8.68 -22.64
C TRP A 414 2.43 8.52 -22.80
N GLN A 415 2.93 7.28 -22.88
CA GLN A 415 4.33 6.98 -23.19
C GLN A 415 4.53 7.04 -24.70
N GLU A 416 5.70 7.50 -25.13
CA GLU A 416 6.07 7.56 -26.56
C GLU A 416 6.74 6.26 -27.03
N ASP A 417 7.45 5.59 -26.12
CA ASP A 417 8.18 4.35 -26.39
C ASP A 417 7.52 3.15 -25.68
N HIS A 418 7.20 2.13 -26.45
CA HIS A 418 6.63 0.86 -26.00
C HIS A 418 7.48 -0.37 -26.40
N ASP A 419 8.75 -0.15 -26.72
CA ASP A 419 9.60 -1.23 -27.23
C ASP A 419 9.82 -2.34 -26.19
N ARG A 420 9.79 -2.00 -24.91
CA ARG A 420 9.93 -2.98 -23.82
C ARG A 420 8.67 -3.81 -23.65
N GLU A 421 7.51 -3.17 -23.67
CA GLU A 421 6.21 -3.83 -23.62
C GLU A 421 6.00 -4.72 -24.84
N GLU A 422 6.40 -4.28 -26.02
CA GLU A 422 6.29 -5.08 -27.26
C GLU A 422 7.22 -6.29 -27.23
N ARG A 423 8.47 -6.15 -26.80
CA ARG A 423 9.39 -7.29 -26.64
C ARG A 423 8.80 -8.33 -25.68
N LEU A 424 8.30 -7.88 -24.52
CA LEU A 424 7.67 -8.77 -23.54
C LEU A 424 6.41 -9.43 -24.13
N ALA A 425 5.55 -8.69 -24.82
CA ALA A 425 4.35 -9.25 -25.45
C ALA A 425 4.69 -10.31 -26.50
N ARG A 426 5.69 -10.06 -27.32
CA ARG A 426 6.19 -11.01 -28.33
C ARG A 426 6.73 -12.29 -27.69
N GLU A 427 7.52 -12.16 -26.64
CA GLU A 427 8.10 -13.28 -25.89
C GLU A 427 7.00 -14.13 -25.23
N LEU A 428 6.05 -13.50 -24.55
CA LEU A 428 4.92 -14.18 -23.93
C LEU A 428 4.03 -14.87 -24.96
N HIS A 429 3.73 -14.20 -26.07
CA HIS A 429 2.96 -14.78 -27.18
C HIS A 429 3.67 -16.00 -27.78
N GLY A 430 5.00 -15.91 -27.99
CA GLY A 430 5.82 -17.02 -28.49
C GLY A 430 5.81 -18.24 -27.56
N ARG A 431 5.60 -18.05 -26.27
CA ARG A 431 5.43 -19.12 -25.26
C ARG A 431 3.98 -19.61 -25.11
N GLY A 432 3.07 -19.14 -25.97
CA GLY A 432 1.65 -19.55 -25.95
C GLY A 432 0.84 -18.94 -24.79
N ILE A 433 1.27 -17.81 -24.25
CA ILE A 433 0.56 -17.08 -23.21
C ILE A 433 -0.52 -16.19 -23.84
N GLU A 434 -1.74 -16.28 -23.32
CA GLU A 434 -2.85 -15.40 -23.69
C GLU A 434 -2.68 -14.01 -23.05
N LEU A 435 -2.72 -12.95 -23.87
CA LEU A 435 -2.47 -11.58 -23.42
C LEU A 435 -3.75 -10.76 -23.34
N LEU A 436 -3.90 -10.04 -22.23
CA LEU A 436 -4.86 -8.97 -22.04
C LEU A 436 -4.09 -7.64 -21.94
N PHE A 437 -4.39 -6.69 -22.81
CA PHE A 437 -3.80 -5.35 -22.79
C PHE A 437 -4.73 -4.36 -22.08
N ALA A 438 -4.28 -3.76 -20.98
CA ALA A 438 -5.03 -2.72 -20.31
C ALA A 438 -4.48 -1.35 -20.71
N LEU A 439 -5.34 -0.49 -21.27
CA LEU A 439 -5.06 0.88 -21.70
C LEU A 439 -5.64 1.86 -20.66
N PRO A 440 -4.86 2.24 -19.64
CA PRO A 440 -5.31 3.22 -18.68
C PRO A 440 -5.38 4.61 -19.29
N GLN A 441 -6.14 5.47 -18.68
CA GLN A 441 -6.25 6.88 -19.05
C GLN A 441 -5.63 7.78 -17.97
N ASN A 442 -5.22 8.96 -18.37
CA ASN A 442 -4.89 10.07 -17.48
C ASN A 442 -5.72 11.30 -17.84
N ARG A 443 -5.65 12.37 -17.03
CA ARG A 443 -6.47 13.57 -17.27
C ARG A 443 -6.18 14.27 -18.58
N ASP A 444 -4.93 14.26 -19.03
CA ASP A 444 -4.53 14.92 -20.26
C ASP A 444 -5.12 14.23 -21.49
N LEU A 445 -5.08 12.90 -21.53
CA LEU A 445 -5.69 12.12 -22.61
C LEU A 445 -7.22 12.16 -22.59
N VAL A 446 -7.84 12.23 -21.41
CA VAL A 446 -9.29 12.42 -21.30
C VAL A 446 -9.72 13.76 -21.90
N ARG A 447 -8.90 14.79 -21.77
CA ARG A 447 -9.18 16.14 -22.31
C ARG A 447 -8.79 16.30 -23.77
N ASP A 448 -7.77 15.60 -24.22
CA ASP A 448 -7.25 15.63 -25.59
C ASP A 448 -7.55 14.31 -26.29
N ARG A 449 -8.75 14.22 -26.83
CA ARG A 449 -9.21 13.04 -27.58
C ARG A 449 -8.39 12.79 -28.87
N GLY A 450 -7.73 13.82 -29.42
CA GLY A 450 -6.83 13.65 -30.56
C GLY A 450 -5.62 12.82 -30.19
N ARG A 451 -4.95 13.19 -29.08
CA ARG A 451 -3.82 12.42 -28.54
C ARG A 451 -4.23 11.02 -28.10
N TRP A 452 -5.42 10.88 -27.48
CA TRP A 452 -5.96 9.57 -27.12
C TRP A 452 -6.10 8.65 -28.33
N LYS A 453 -6.75 9.12 -29.40
CA LYS A 453 -6.92 8.35 -30.64
C LYS A 453 -5.59 7.93 -31.25
N ALA A 454 -4.65 8.86 -31.39
CA ALA A 454 -3.33 8.56 -31.92
C ALA A 454 -2.58 7.52 -31.10
N ALA A 455 -2.64 7.62 -29.78
CA ALA A 455 -2.01 6.63 -28.89
C ALA A 455 -2.68 5.25 -29.00
N VAL A 456 -4.02 5.19 -29.05
CA VAL A 456 -4.74 3.92 -29.21
C VAL A 456 -4.44 3.30 -30.58
N GLU A 457 -4.34 4.09 -31.65
CA GLU A 457 -4.01 3.59 -32.99
C GLU A 457 -2.60 2.96 -33.01
N GLN A 458 -1.61 3.67 -32.46
CA GLN A 458 -0.24 3.15 -32.32
C GLN A 458 -0.20 1.83 -31.50
N LEU A 459 -0.92 1.80 -30.37
CA LEU A 459 -0.95 0.59 -29.52
C LEU A 459 -1.71 -0.56 -30.20
N ALA A 460 -2.80 -0.28 -30.89
CA ALA A 460 -3.56 -1.28 -31.64
C ALA A 460 -2.69 -1.95 -32.72
N ASP A 461 -2.00 -1.16 -33.54
CA ASP A 461 -1.13 -1.66 -34.61
C ASP A 461 0.02 -2.52 -34.06
N ARG A 462 0.62 -2.10 -32.94
CA ARG A 462 1.77 -2.80 -32.34
C ARG A 462 1.37 -4.08 -31.60
N PHE A 463 0.25 -4.08 -30.89
CA PHE A 463 -0.06 -5.15 -29.91
C PHE A 463 -1.15 -6.13 -30.36
N SER A 464 -2.01 -5.77 -31.32
CA SER A 464 -3.02 -6.71 -31.84
C SER A 464 -2.44 -8.00 -32.46
N PRO A 465 -1.19 -8.05 -32.98
CA PRO A 465 -0.60 -9.31 -33.40
C PRO A 465 -0.34 -10.31 -32.27
N PHE A 466 -0.22 -9.83 -31.02
CA PHE A 466 0.13 -10.66 -29.86
C PHE A 466 -1.06 -11.04 -28.99
N GLY A 467 -2.20 -10.32 -29.10
CA GLY A 467 -3.39 -10.60 -28.31
C GLY A 467 -4.60 -9.83 -28.79
N ARG A 468 -5.80 -10.32 -28.47
CA ARG A 468 -7.07 -9.78 -28.94
C ARG A 468 -7.88 -9.04 -27.89
N ASP A 469 -7.50 -9.12 -26.64
CA ASP A 469 -8.25 -8.58 -25.51
C ASP A 469 -7.69 -7.21 -25.09
N PHE A 470 -8.51 -6.16 -25.24
CA PHE A 470 -8.12 -4.79 -24.89
C PHE A 470 -9.09 -4.21 -23.87
N GLN A 471 -8.61 -3.99 -22.65
CA GLN A 471 -9.36 -3.26 -21.63
C GLN A 471 -9.17 -1.77 -21.79
N ILE A 472 -10.27 -1.06 -22.00
CA ILE A 472 -10.26 0.40 -22.13
C ILE A 472 -10.59 1.01 -20.76
N GLY A 473 -9.62 1.73 -20.23
CA GLY A 473 -9.73 2.38 -18.94
C GLY A 473 -9.27 1.54 -17.75
N GLN A 474 -9.00 2.25 -16.67
CA GLN A 474 -8.55 1.71 -15.38
C GLN A 474 -9.16 2.53 -14.26
N ALA A 475 -9.83 1.87 -13.30
CA ALA A 475 -10.43 2.48 -12.11
C ALA A 475 -11.18 3.79 -12.43
N ILE A 476 -12.06 3.77 -13.41
CA ILE A 476 -12.76 4.94 -13.98
C ILE A 476 -13.60 5.71 -12.95
N ASN A 477 -13.98 5.08 -11.87
CA ASN A 477 -14.69 5.68 -10.75
C ASN A 477 -13.76 6.39 -9.74
N ARG A 478 -12.46 6.49 -10.04
CA ARG A 478 -11.46 7.22 -9.24
C ARG A 478 -10.91 8.40 -10.03
N SER A 479 -11.27 9.61 -9.61
CA SER A 479 -10.86 10.86 -10.28
C SER A 479 -9.35 11.02 -10.46
N LYS A 480 -8.54 10.34 -9.66
CA LYS A 480 -7.08 10.32 -9.81
C LYS A 480 -6.62 9.72 -11.16
N TRP A 481 -7.42 8.84 -11.75
CA TRP A 481 -7.20 8.26 -13.07
C TRP A 481 -7.69 9.15 -14.22
N GLY A 482 -8.14 10.37 -13.92
CA GLY A 482 -8.43 11.39 -14.93
C GLY A 482 -9.88 11.49 -15.39
N VAL A 483 -10.68 10.44 -15.24
CA VAL A 483 -12.13 10.46 -15.55
C VAL A 483 -12.89 11.12 -14.39
N TRP A 484 -13.72 12.09 -14.70
CA TRP A 484 -14.50 12.83 -13.70
C TRP A 484 -16.00 12.59 -13.81
N ASN A 485 -16.48 12.20 -14.99
CA ASN A 485 -17.86 11.74 -15.22
C ASN A 485 -17.90 10.61 -16.26
N TYR A 486 -19.02 9.91 -16.37
CA TYR A 486 -19.16 8.77 -17.26
C TYR A 486 -19.07 9.14 -18.75
N ALA A 487 -19.49 10.36 -19.14
CA ALA A 487 -19.49 10.78 -20.54
C ALA A 487 -18.05 10.89 -21.07
N GLU A 488 -17.15 11.48 -20.28
CA GLU A 488 -15.71 11.51 -20.61
C GLU A 488 -15.16 10.10 -20.87
N TYR A 489 -15.56 9.13 -20.06
CA TYR A 489 -15.11 7.75 -20.22
C TYR A 489 -15.71 7.09 -21.47
N LEU A 490 -17.01 7.21 -21.68
CA LEU A 490 -17.67 6.61 -22.84
C LEU A 490 -17.18 7.19 -24.15
N ASP A 491 -16.80 8.46 -24.18
CA ASP A 491 -16.14 9.09 -25.33
C ASP A 491 -14.78 8.43 -25.65
N LEU A 492 -13.98 8.14 -24.62
CA LEU A 492 -12.71 7.41 -24.81
C LEU A 492 -12.95 6.00 -25.35
N VAL A 493 -13.96 5.30 -24.82
CA VAL A 493 -14.32 3.95 -25.28
C VAL A 493 -14.80 3.98 -26.72
N ALA A 494 -15.66 4.93 -27.09
CA ALA A 494 -16.16 5.06 -28.47
C ALA A 494 -15.01 5.28 -29.46
N ASP A 495 -14.08 6.17 -29.14
CA ASP A 495 -12.90 6.42 -29.97
C ASP A 495 -12.00 5.17 -30.08
N ALA A 496 -11.72 4.51 -28.95
CA ALA A 496 -10.92 3.30 -28.93
C ALA A 496 -11.60 2.14 -29.66
N SER A 497 -12.91 1.97 -29.51
CA SER A 497 -13.67 0.92 -30.20
C SER A 497 -13.62 1.05 -31.71
N ARG A 498 -13.79 2.27 -32.26
CA ARG A 498 -13.68 2.53 -33.71
C ARG A 498 -12.31 2.16 -34.27
N ILE A 499 -11.25 2.35 -33.50
CA ILE A 499 -9.87 2.04 -33.90
C ILE A 499 -9.60 0.55 -33.76
N LEU A 500 -9.80 0.00 -32.58
CA LEU A 500 -9.46 -1.39 -32.24
C LEU A 500 -10.25 -2.41 -33.05
N ARG A 501 -11.52 -2.13 -33.36
CA ARG A 501 -12.36 -3.03 -34.19
C ARG A 501 -11.97 -3.11 -35.67
N ARG A 502 -10.99 -2.32 -36.11
CA ARG A 502 -10.35 -2.51 -37.43
C ARG A 502 -9.46 -3.75 -37.46
N HIS A 503 -9.03 -4.23 -36.31
CA HIS A 503 -8.21 -5.43 -36.16
C HIS A 503 -9.12 -6.64 -35.91
N GLU A 504 -8.90 -7.71 -36.69
CA GLU A 504 -9.75 -8.90 -36.66
C GLU A 504 -9.73 -9.61 -35.29
N GLY A 505 -10.92 -9.96 -34.80
CA GLY A 505 -11.13 -10.71 -33.57
C GLY A 505 -10.83 -9.95 -32.28
N VAL A 506 -10.56 -8.65 -32.32
CA VAL A 506 -10.35 -7.87 -31.11
C VAL A 506 -11.63 -7.78 -30.28
N ARG A 507 -11.49 -7.97 -28.96
CA ARG A 507 -12.54 -7.84 -27.97
C ARG A 507 -12.25 -6.64 -27.06
N ILE A 508 -13.28 -5.83 -26.81
CA ILE A 508 -13.21 -4.65 -25.97
C ILE A 508 -13.68 -5.03 -24.55
N LEU A 509 -12.83 -4.77 -23.58
CA LEU A 509 -13.13 -4.96 -22.17
C LEU A 509 -13.34 -3.61 -21.47
N GLY A 510 -14.24 -3.59 -20.50
CA GLY A 510 -14.50 -2.42 -19.65
C GLY A 510 -15.71 -2.65 -18.75
N PRO A 511 -16.04 -1.69 -17.90
CA PRO A 511 -15.41 -0.38 -17.70
C PRO A 511 -14.34 -0.33 -16.62
N ALA A 512 -13.88 -1.45 -16.08
CA ALA A 512 -12.82 -1.53 -15.06
C ALA A 512 -13.11 -0.67 -13.81
N VAL A 513 -14.33 -0.74 -13.30
CA VAL A 513 -14.73 -0.10 -12.04
C VAL A 513 -14.03 -0.79 -10.89
N ILE A 514 -13.39 0.01 -10.00
CA ILE A 514 -12.69 -0.52 -8.84
C ILE A 514 -13.60 -0.59 -7.60
N ASP A 515 -13.35 -1.55 -6.73
CA ASP A 515 -14.06 -1.81 -5.49
C ASP A 515 -15.54 -2.18 -5.70
N TYR A 516 -16.32 -2.23 -4.63
CA TYR A 516 -17.75 -2.56 -4.66
C TYR A 516 -18.63 -1.34 -5.01
N GLU A 517 -18.40 -0.73 -6.18
CA GLU A 517 -19.19 0.40 -6.67
C GLU A 517 -20.10 0.00 -7.85
N PHE A 518 -20.88 -1.04 -7.71
CA PHE A 518 -21.74 -1.59 -8.78
C PHE A 518 -22.77 -0.60 -9.33
N HIS A 519 -23.13 0.42 -8.57
CA HIS A 519 -23.99 1.49 -9.08
C HIS A 519 -23.31 2.26 -10.24
N ARG A 520 -22.00 2.45 -10.18
CA ARG A 520 -21.21 3.03 -11.27
C ARG A 520 -21.17 2.09 -12.47
N LEU A 521 -20.93 0.82 -12.24
CA LEU A 521 -20.94 -0.19 -13.28
C LEU A 521 -22.31 -0.26 -13.96
N ALA A 522 -23.41 -0.37 -13.18
CA ALA A 522 -24.78 -0.37 -13.68
C ALA A 522 -25.12 0.89 -14.49
N GLY A 523 -24.67 2.06 -14.04
CA GLY A 523 -24.84 3.33 -14.76
C GLY A 523 -24.16 3.31 -16.13
N VAL A 524 -22.87 3.02 -16.17
CA VAL A 524 -22.06 3.02 -17.41
C VAL A 524 -22.56 1.99 -18.43
N LEU A 525 -22.90 0.78 -18.00
CA LEU A 525 -23.40 -0.30 -18.88
C LEU A 525 -24.80 -0.05 -19.45
N ASN A 526 -25.55 0.90 -18.91
CA ASN A 526 -26.92 1.15 -19.33
C ASN A 526 -27.21 2.55 -19.93
N VAL A 527 -26.24 3.47 -19.84
CA VAL A 527 -26.35 4.75 -20.53
C VAL A 527 -26.16 4.52 -22.04
N PRO A 528 -27.13 4.91 -22.91
CA PRO A 528 -26.97 4.82 -24.36
C PRO A 528 -25.80 5.71 -24.82
N TRP A 529 -24.86 5.14 -25.59
CA TRP A 529 -23.74 5.84 -26.19
C TRP A 529 -23.35 5.17 -27.50
N ASP A 530 -23.14 5.97 -28.54
CA ASP A 530 -22.81 5.45 -29.85
C ASP A 530 -21.40 4.82 -29.86
N ASP A 531 -21.24 3.73 -30.60
CA ASP A 531 -19.98 2.99 -30.76
C ASP A 531 -19.39 2.40 -29.46
N VAL A 532 -20.20 2.32 -28.40
CA VAL A 532 -19.79 1.69 -27.13
C VAL A 532 -20.48 0.33 -26.98
N HIS A 533 -19.66 -0.71 -27.00
CA HIS A 533 -20.07 -2.07 -26.64
C HIS A 533 -18.89 -2.80 -26.03
N PHE A 534 -19.06 -3.34 -24.81
CA PHE A 534 -18.09 -4.16 -24.14
C PHE A 534 -18.37 -5.63 -24.44
N ASP A 535 -17.42 -6.31 -25.11
CA ASP A 535 -17.52 -7.77 -25.34
C ASP A 535 -17.38 -8.54 -24.03
N ILE A 536 -16.66 -7.96 -23.06
CA ILE A 536 -16.43 -8.52 -21.75
C ILE A 536 -16.54 -7.39 -20.69
N VAL A 537 -17.37 -7.60 -19.68
CA VAL A 537 -17.45 -6.67 -18.57
C VAL A 537 -16.29 -6.92 -17.60
N SER A 538 -15.45 -5.90 -17.38
CA SER A 538 -14.31 -5.99 -16.47
C SER A 538 -14.54 -5.20 -15.17
N SER A 539 -14.04 -5.74 -14.07
CA SER A 539 -14.06 -5.10 -12.76
C SER A 539 -12.72 -5.32 -12.03
N LEU A 540 -12.30 -4.31 -11.28
CA LEU A 540 -11.17 -4.41 -10.34
C LEU A 540 -11.77 -4.71 -8.96
N LEU A 541 -12.08 -6.00 -8.73
CA LEU A 541 -12.95 -6.43 -7.64
C LEU A 541 -12.15 -6.71 -6.36
N TYR A 542 -11.81 -5.67 -5.67
CA TYR A 542 -11.12 -5.74 -4.38
C TYR A 542 -12.05 -6.04 -3.21
N VAL A 543 -11.53 -6.74 -2.21
CA VAL A 543 -12.25 -6.93 -0.94
C VAL A 543 -12.17 -5.66 -0.08
N ASP A 544 -13.27 -5.30 0.57
CA ASP A 544 -13.35 -4.10 1.41
C ASP A 544 -12.25 -4.10 2.48
N ARG A 545 -11.53 -2.98 2.57
CA ARG A 545 -10.41 -2.79 3.50
C ARG A 545 -9.35 -3.90 3.46
N ARG A 546 -9.26 -4.62 2.35
CA ARG A 546 -8.34 -5.75 2.20
C ARG A 546 -8.49 -6.81 3.30
N GLY A 547 -9.72 -7.01 3.80
CA GLY A 547 -10.03 -8.09 4.73
C GLY A 547 -10.03 -9.47 4.07
N ALA A 548 -10.39 -10.50 4.84
CA ALA A 548 -10.51 -11.86 4.30
C ALA A 548 -11.49 -11.92 3.11
N PRO A 549 -11.24 -12.79 2.11
CA PRO A 549 -12.09 -12.90 0.91
C PRO A 549 -13.57 -13.14 1.22
N GLU A 550 -13.88 -13.82 2.31
CA GLU A 550 -15.24 -14.16 2.74
C GLU A 550 -15.97 -13.01 3.45
N ASN A 551 -15.27 -11.90 3.72
CA ASN A 551 -15.84 -10.76 4.42
C ASN A 551 -17.01 -10.15 3.63
N ARG A 552 -18.09 -9.86 4.35
CA ARG A 552 -19.26 -9.22 3.77
C ARG A 552 -19.17 -7.71 3.81
N GLN A 553 -19.55 -7.09 2.70
CA GLN A 553 -19.73 -5.66 2.56
C GLN A 553 -21.17 -5.37 2.15
N LEU A 554 -21.91 -4.61 2.96
CA LEU A 554 -23.33 -4.36 2.74
C LEU A 554 -24.17 -5.65 2.60
N GLY A 555 -23.74 -6.73 3.27
CA GLY A 555 -24.40 -8.03 3.22
C GLY A 555 -23.95 -8.97 2.10
N PHE A 556 -23.07 -8.52 1.19
CA PHE A 556 -22.56 -9.28 0.04
C PHE A 556 -21.10 -9.73 0.31
N ASP A 557 -20.84 -11.02 0.21
CA ASP A 557 -19.47 -11.59 0.20
C ASP A 557 -18.88 -11.60 -1.22
N THR A 558 -17.71 -12.19 -1.40
CA THR A 558 -17.03 -12.22 -2.70
C THR A 558 -17.77 -13.05 -3.74
N VAL A 559 -18.40 -14.15 -3.33
CA VAL A 559 -19.26 -14.96 -4.21
C VAL A 559 -20.45 -14.14 -4.68
N ASP A 560 -21.16 -13.47 -3.74
CA ASP A 560 -22.27 -12.59 -4.05
C ASP A 560 -21.89 -11.47 -5.03
N LYS A 561 -20.69 -10.90 -4.85
CA LYS A 561 -20.17 -9.87 -5.74
C LYS A 561 -19.87 -10.39 -7.15
N ALA A 562 -19.34 -11.61 -7.28
CA ALA A 562 -19.12 -12.26 -8.58
C ALA A 562 -20.46 -12.54 -9.30
N VAL A 563 -21.46 -13.05 -8.57
CA VAL A 563 -22.83 -13.24 -9.10
C VAL A 563 -23.43 -11.91 -9.55
N GLN A 564 -23.24 -10.84 -8.79
CA GLN A 564 -23.77 -9.51 -9.11
C GLN A 564 -23.06 -8.90 -10.33
N LEU A 565 -21.73 -9.10 -10.47
CA LEU A 565 -20.98 -8.68 -11.65
C LEU A 565 -21.56 -9.33 -12.91
N ARG A 566 -21.79 -10.65 -12.87
CA ARG A 566 -22.40 -11.40 -13.99
C ARG A 566 -23.83 -10.92 -14.27
N ALA A 567 -24.65 -10.72 -13.25
CA ALA A 567 -26.01 -10.23 -13.42
C ALA A 567 -26.05 -8.86 -14.11
N LEU A 568 -25.10 -7.97 -13.80
CA LEU A 568 -24.97 -6.66 -14.45
C LEU A 568 -24.51 -6.80 -15.91
N ALA A 569 -23.59 -7.73 -16.20
CA ALA A 569 -23.16 -8.00 -17.56
C ALA A 569 -24.33 -8.52 -18.42
N GLU A 570 -25.10 -9.49 -17.93
CA GLU A 570 -26.24 -10.07 -18.64
C GLU A 570 -27.44 -9.14 -18.82
N THR A 571 -27.54 -8.11 -17.99
CA THR A 571 -28.66 -7.14 -18.04
C THR A 571 -28.27 -5.77 -18.55
N GLY A 572 -26.97 -5.53 -18.81
CA GLY A 572 -26.47 -4.31 -19.39
C GLY A 572 -26.92 -4.15 -20.86
N ARG A 573 -27.07 -2.90 -21.31
CA ARG A 573 -27.47 -2.57 -22.69
C ARG A 573 -26.29 -2.51 -23.66
N SER A 574 -25.14 -2.09 -23.14
CA SER A 574 -23.94 -1.82 -23.95
C SER A 574 -22.83 -2.86 -23.69
N CYS A 575 -23.21 -4.11 -23.42
CA CYS A 575 -22.22 -5.17 -23.16
C CYS A 575 -22.80 -6.56 -23.45
N SER A 576 -21.87 -7.51 -23.64
CA SER A 576 -22.14 -8.95 -23.67
C SER A 576 -22.09 -9.54 -22.25
N ALA A 577 -22.51 -10.79 -22.11
CA ALA A 577 -22.68 -11.44 -20.82
C ALA A 577 -21.37 -11.83 -20.10
N ALA A 578 -20.23 -11.88 -20.80
CA ALA A 578 -18.95 -12.30 -20.22
C ALA A 578 -18.46 -11.31 -19.13
N ALA A 579 -17.88 -11.85 -18.07
CA ALA A 579 -17.44 -11.05 -16.93
C ALA A 579 -16.05 -11.52 -16.43
N TRP A 580 -15.10 -10.59 -16.31
CA TRP A 580 -13.75 -10.86 -15.81
C TRP A 580 -13.40 -9.95 -14.64
N VAL A 581 -12.60 -10.48 -13.71
CA VAL A 581 -11.93 -9.69 -12.68
C VAL A 581 -10.50 -9.43 -13.14
N THR A 582 -10.24 -8.23 -13.62
CA THR A 582 -8.96 -7.90 -14.24
C THR A 582 -7.92 -7.36 -13.28
N GLU A 583 -8.28 -7.13 -12.02
CA GLU A 583 -7.32 -6.75 -10.99
C GLU A 583 -7.85 -7.04 -9.58
N PHE A 584 -7.03 -7.69 -8.77
CA PHE A 584 -7.14 -7.75 -7.33
C PHE A 584 -5.79 -8.08 -6.70
N ASN A 585 -5.57 -7.72 -5.45
CA ASN A 585 -4.42 -8.09 -4.62
C ASN A 585 -4.66 -7.77 -3.14
N TRP A 586 -3.72 -8.20 -2.30
CA TRP A 586 -3.57 -7.74 -0.92
C TRP A 586 -2.18 -7.13 -0.73
N PRO A 587 -2.11 -5.85 -0.33
CA PRO A 587 -0.83 -5.19 -0.08
C PRO A 587 -0.20 -5.69 1.22
N LEU A 588 1.12 -5.81 1.20
CA LEU A 588 1.95 -6.09 2.35
C LEU A 588 2.43 -4.79 2.99
N TRP A 589 2.69 -4.83 4.28
CA TRP A 589 3.33 -3.71 4.94
C TRP A 589 4.85 -3.88 4.90
N GLU A 590 5.49 -3.14 4.02
CA GLU A 590 6.94 -3.10 3.84
C GLU A 590 7.49 -1.71 4.17
N GLY A 591 7.00 -1.12 5.25
CA GLY A 591 7.43 0.19 5.68
C GLY A 591 6.88 1.33 4.82
N PRO A 592 7.62 2.43 4.68
CA PRO A 592 7.17 3.62 3.96
C PRO A 592 6.89 3.41 2.47
N HIS A 593 7.44 2.36 1.89
CA HIS A 593 7.29 2.02 0.47
C HIS A 593 6.07 1.14 0.16
N SER A 594 5.27 0.80 1.16
CA SER A 594 4.03 0.04 0.92
C SER A 594 3.07 0.83 0.03
N PRO A 595 2.51 0.21 -1.02
CA PRO A 595 1.61 0.88 -1.97
C PRO A 595 0.27 1.25 -1.34
N ALA A 596 -0.04 0.71 -0.17
CA ALA A 596 -1.25 1.00 0.58
C ALA A 596 -0.94 1.39 2.03
N GLY A 597 -1.90 2.07 2.66
CA GLY A 597 -1.78 2.40 4.08
C GLY A 597 -1.78 1.15 4.95
N ARG A 598 -1.16 1.25 6.12
CA ARG A 598 -1.03 0.17 7.10
C ARG A 598 -2.35 -0.47 7.50
N ASP A 599 -3.43 0.32 7.53
CA ASP A 599 -4.77 -0.11 7.95
C ASP A 599 -5.41 -1.13 6.99
N VAL A 600 -4.83 -1.31 5.81
CA VAL A 600 -5.32 -2.21 4.75
C VAL A 600 -4.28 -3.23 4.30
N SER A 601 -3.08 -3.20 4.88
CA SER A 601 -2.01 -4.18 4.59
C SER A 601 -2.17 -5.43 5.45
N VAL A 602 -1.75 -6.56 4.91
CA VAL A 602 -1.72 -7.87 5.57
C VAL A 602 -0.29 -8.37 5.70
N ASP A 603 -0.06 -9.44 6.44
CA ASP A 603 1.20 -10.17 6.42
C ASP A 603 1.27 -11.15 5.23
N GLU A 604 2.43 -11.72 4.96
CA GLU A 604 2.66 -12.61 3.81
C GLU A 604 1.83 -13.89 3.91
N GLU A 605 1.62 -14.42 5.10
CA GLU A 605 0.80 -15.61 5.34
C GLU A 605 -0.67 -15.34 5.00
N ALA A 606 -1.20 -14.22 5.48
CA ALA A 606 -2.56 -13.82 5.13
C ALA A 606 -2.70 -13.53 3.64
N GLN A 607 -1.70 -12.90 3.01
CA GLN A 607 -1.70 -12.65 1.56
C GLN A 607 -1.81 -13.97 0.78
N ALA A 608 -0.99 -14.97 1.11
CA ALA A 608 -0.99 -16.26 0.45
C ALA A 608 -2.31 -17.03 0.65
N ASN A 609 -2.84 -17.03 1.88
CA ASN A 609 -4.13 -17.64 2.18
C ASN A 609 -5.27 -16.96 1.42
N TYR A 610 -5.30 -15.63 1.41
CA TYR A 610 -6.36 -14.86 0.76
C TYR A 610 -6.31 -14.96 -0.76
N LEU A 611 -5.13 -15.06 -1.35
CA LEU A 611 -4.97 -15.29 -2.78
C LEU A 611 -5.67 -16.56 -3.23
N VAL A 612 -5.36 -17.69 -2.60
CA VAL A 612 -5.95 -19.00 -2.95
C VAL A 612 -7.45 -18.98 -2.73
N ARG A 613 -7.89 -18.53 -1.57
CA ARG A 613 -9.31 -18.48 -1.20
C ARG A 613 -10.11 -17.57 -2.14
N TYR A 614 -9.54 -16.43 -2.54
CA TYR A 614 -10.21 -15.52 -3.48
C TYR A 614 -10.41 -16.15 -4.85
N PHE A 615 -9.39 -16.78 -5.42
CA PHE A 615 -9.52 -17.49 -6.70
C PHE A 615 -10.57 -18.59 -6.62
N LEU A 616 -10.58 -19.38 -5.55
CA LEU A 616 -11.58 -20.42 -5.33
C LEU A 616 -13.01 -19.86 -5.28
N LEU A 617 -13.20 -18.77 -4.53
CA LEU A 617 -14.51 -18.14 -4.38
C LEU A 617 -15.03 -17.50 -5.68
N VAL A 618 -14.15 -16.84 -6.45
CA VAL A 618 -14.55 -16.11 -7.67
C VAL A 618 -14.72 -17.06 -8.85
N LEU A 619 -13.70 -17.84 -9.18
CA LEU A 619 -13.74 -18.75 -10.33
C LEU A 619 -14.67 -19.95 -10.09
N GLY A 620 -14.79 -20.42 -8.85
CA GLY A 620 -15.74 -21.47 -8.46
C GLY A 620 -17.20 -21.12 -8.71
N THR A 621 -17.54 -19.82 -8.88
CA THR A 621 -18.92 -19.46 -9.29
C THR A 621 -19.26 -19.92 -10.71
N GLY A 622 -18.26 -20.13 -11.60
CA GLY A 622 -18.48 -20.33 -13.02
C GLY A 622 -19.02 -19.12 -13.77
N LEU A 623 -19.22 -18.00 -13.08
CA LEU A 623 -19.83 -16.77 -13.61
C LEU A 623 -18.81 -15.71 -13.98
N VAL A 624 -17.58 -15.84 -13.48
CA VAL A 624 -16.41 -15.05 -13.83
C VAL A 624 -15.42 -15.97 -14.53
N GLU A 625 -15.15 -15.70 -15.81
CA GLU A 625 -14.33 -16.59 -16.61
C GLU A 625 -12.83 -16.45 -16.36
N ARG A 626 -12.37 -15.23 -15.93
CA ARG A 626 -10.96 -14.95 -15.66
C ARG A 626 -10.80 -14.01 -14.48
N ALA A 627 -9.72 -14.25 -13.70
CA ALA A 627 -9.33 -13.39 -12.61
C ALA A 627 -7.80 -13.20 -12.62
N TYR A 628 -7.33 -11.95 -12.43
CA TYR A 628 -5.92 -11.59 -12.56
C TYR A 628 -5.38 -11.01 -11.24
N TRP A 629 -4.35 -11.66 -10.70
CA TRP A 629 -3.58 -11.11 -9.59
C TRP A 629 -2.67 -9.98 -10.08
N TRP A 630 -2.68 -8.87 -9.42
CA TRP A 630 -1.86 -7.71 -9.72
C TRP A 630 -0.78 -7.51 -8.66
N GLN A 631 0.52 -7.81 -8.89
CA GLN A 631 1.30 -8.23 -10.05
C GLN A 631 2.16 -9.46 -9.73
N LEU A 632 2.85 -10.05 -10.76
CA LEU A 632 3.85 -11.10 -10.57
C LEU A 632 5.05 -10.55 -9.77
N VAL A 633 5.72 -9.53 -10.27
CA VAL A 633 6.87 -8.89 -9.62
C VAL A 633 6.51 -7.47 -9.20
N ALA A 634 6.44 -7.22 -7.92
CA ALA A 634 6.21 -5.88 -7.39
C ALA A 634 6.57 -5.79 -5.90
N LYS A 635 7.09 -4.63 -5.49
CA LYS A 635 7.29 -4.31 -4.08
C LYS A 635 5.92 -4.09 -3.40
N GLY A 636 5.69 -4.69 -2.25
CA GLY A 636 4.51 -4.45 -1.42
C GLY A 636 3.22 -5.18 -1.81
N TYR A 637 3.12 -5.89 -2.93
CA TYR A 637 1.96 -6.72 -3.28
C TYR A 637 2.24 -7.80 -4.35
N GLY A 638 3.45 -7.85 -4.89
CA GLY A 638 3.86 -8.87 -5.86
C GLY A 638 3.93 -10.26 -5.23
N LEU A 639 3.88 -11.28 -6.07
CA LEU A 639 4.20 -12.66 -5.71
C LEU A 639 5.71 -12.82 -5.49
N ILE A 640 6.48 -11.96 -6.15
CA ILE A 640 7.93 -11.87 -6.11
C ILE A 640 8.31 -10.42 -5.82
N PHE A 641 9.39 -10.22 -5.08
CA PHE A 641 10.01 -8.90 -4.93
C PHE A 641 11.51 -8.98 -5.21
N LEU A 642 12.09 -7.83 -5.54
CA LEU A 642 13.54 -7.66 -5.63
C LEU A 642 14.05 -7.18 -4.27
N ASP A 643 15.04 -7.88 -3.72
CA ASP A 643 15.73 -7.45 -2.51
C ASP A 643 16.73 -6.32 -2.79
N ALA A 644 17.52 -5.94 -1.79
CA ALA A 644 18.52 -4.87 -1.92
C ALA A 644 19.64 -5.22 -2.91
N GLU A 645 19.89 -6.51 -3.14
CA GLU A 645 20.89 -7.02 -4.08
C GLU A 645 20.32 -7.30 -5.48
N SER A 646 19.09 -6.86 -5.73
CA SER A 646 18.33 -7.11 -6.97
C SER A 646 18.06 -8.60 -7.26
N SER A 647 18.09 -9.46 -6.23
CA SER A 647 17.75 -10.88 -6.34
C SER A 647 16.23 -11.09 -6.26
N PHE A 648 15.73 -12.05 -7.02
CA PHE A 648 14.33 -12.46 -6.99
C PHE A 648 14.03 -13.26 -5.72
N GLN A 649 13.14 -12.73 -4.89
CA GLN A 649 12.64 -13.38 -3.68
C GLN A 649 11.18 -13.78 -3.88
N MET A 650 10.91 -15.09 -3.90
CA MET A 650 9.55 -15.63 -3.99
C MET A 650 8.87 -15.57 -2.64
N ARG A 651 7.65 -15.02 -2.60
CA ARG A 651 6.84 -14.98 -1.39
C ARG A 651 6.03 -16.27 -1.20
N PRO A 652 5.51 -16.53 0.00
CA PRO A 652 4.55 -17.64 0.21
C PRO A 652 3.38 -17.61 -0.78
N SER A 653 2.91 -16.44 -1.18
CA SER A 653 1.86 -16.28 -2.19
C SER A 653 2.24 -16.79 -3.58
N PHE A 654 3.54 -16.82 -3.95
CA PHE A 654 4.00 -17.44 -5.19
C PHE A 654 3.83 -18.96 -5.13
N HIS A 655 4.31 -19.59 -4.07
CA HIS A 655 4.19 -21.03 -3.87
C HIS A 655 2.73 -21.46 -3.76
N ALA A 656 1.92 -20.69 -3.04
CA ALA A 656 0.49 -20.92 -2.93
C ALA A 656 -0.25 -20.89 -4.27
N LEU A 657 0.12 -19.95 -5.17
CA LEU A 657 -0.47 -19.86 -6.51
C LEU A 657 0.02 -21.00 -7.42
N ALA A 658 1.30 -21.36 -7.35
CA ALA A 658 1.85 -22.49 -8.08
C ALA A 658 1.14 -23.80 -7.70
N THR A 659 0.98 -24.04 -6.39
CA THR A 659 0.25 -25.20 -5.86
C THR A 659 -1.20 -25.20 -6.29
N LEU A 660 -1.90 -24.07 -6.20
CA LEU A 660 -3.29 -23.95 -6.65
C LEU A 660 -3.42 -24.33 -8.13
N GLN A 661 -2.54 -23.83 -8.97
CA GLN A 661 -2.50 -24.12 -10.39
C GLN A 661 -2.19 -25.62 -10.65
N GLU A 662 -1.18 -26.17 -9.99
CA GLU A 662 -0.79 -27.58 -10.13
C GLU A 662 -1.91 -28.53 -9.69
N GLN A 663 -2.55 -28.22 -8.56
CA GLN A 663 -3.56 -29.12 -7.99
C GLN A 663 -4.90 -29.05 -8.72
N LEU A 664 -5.31 -27.89 -9.25
CA LEU A 664 -6.69 -27.69 -9.72
C LEU A 664 -6.84 -27.26 -11.17
N ALA A 665 -5.78 -26.89 -11.90
CA ALA A 665 -5.95 -26.42 -13.29
C ALA A 665 -6.66 -27.44 -14.16
N GLY A 666 -7.73 -26.99 -14.83
CA GLY A 666 -8.56 -27.82 -15.71
C GLY A 666 -9.41 -28.86 -15.00
N SER A 667 -9.46 -28.88 -13.67
CA SER A 667 -10.36 -29.74 -12.90
C SER A 667 -11.83 -29.34 -13.09
N THR A 668 -12.72 -30.24 -12.71
CA THR A 668 -14.16 -29.97 -12.62
C THR A 668 -14.53 -29.64 -11.17
N PHE A 669 -15.10 -28.48 -10.95
CA PHE A 669 -15.61 -28.05 -9.64
C PHE A 669 -17.09 -28.40 -9.50
N PHE A 670 -17.44 -29.14 -8.44
CA PHE A 670 -18.81 -29.60 -8.16
C PHE A 670 -19.56 -28.71 -7.18
N GLY A 671 -18.89 -27.78 -6.51
CA GLY A 671 -19.49 -26.87 -5.55
C GLY A 671 -18.94 -27.03 -4.13
N PRO A 672 -19.41 -26.18 -3.20
CA PRO A 672 -19.13 -26.32 -1.77
C PRO A 672 -19.88 -27.52 -1.19
N LEU A 673 -19.24 -28.24 -0.27
CA LEU A 673 -19.89 -29.23 0.57
C LEU A 673 -20.56 -28.55 1.78
N GLU A 674 -21.67 -29.08 2.23
CA GLU A 674 -22.31 -28.62 3.46
C GLU A 674 -21.45 -28.96 4.67
N THR A 675 -21.26 -27.98 5.55
CA THR A 675 -20.49 -28.13 6.78
C THR A 675 -21.25 -27.50 7.96
N GLU A 676 -21.19 -28.13 9.14
CA GLU A 676 -21.80 -27.60 10.37
C GLU A 676 -20.96 -26.48 11.04
N SER A 677 -19.76 -26.26 10.58
CA SER A 677 -18.81 -25.32 11.19
C SER A 677 -18.50 -24.17 10.22
N PRO A 678 -17.80 -23.08 10.67
CA PRO A 678 -17.32 -22.02 9.77
C PRO A 678 -16.22 -22.47 8.81
N ALA A 679 -16.09 -23.80 8.58
CA ALA A 679 -15.20 -24.39 7.59
C ALA A 679 -15.77 -24.26 6.18
N TRP A 680 -14.89 -24.18 5.24
CA TRP A 680 -15.19 -24.21 3.80
C TRP A 680 -14.58 -25.47 3.23
N LEU A 681 -15.37 -26.26 2.50
CA LEU A 681 -14.97 -27.47 1.80
C LEU A 681 -15.46 -27.37 0.35
N TYR A 682 -14.54 -27.32 -0.61
CA TYR A 682 -14.83 -27.24 -2.05
C TYR A 682 -14.42 -28.52 -2.75
N HIS A 683 -15.36 -29.12 -3.49
CA HIS A 683 -15.20 -30.42 -4.14
C HIS A 683 -14.77 -30.27 -5.60
N PHE A 684 -13.68 -30.91 -5.94
CA PHE A 684 -13.09 -30.94 -7.29
C PHE A 684 -12.84 -32.38 -7.74
N GLN A 685 -12.89 -32.59 -9.06
CA GLN A 685 -12.37 -33.77 -9.71
C GLN A 685 -11.33 -33.35 -10.74
N ARG A 686 -10.14 -33.90 -10.61
CA ARG A 686 -9.04 -33.65 -11.54
C ARG A 686 -9.26 -34.42 -12.85
N GLN A 687 -8.54 -34.02 -13.91
CA GLN A 687 -8.56 -34.75 -15.19
C GLN A 687 -8.03 -36.19 -15.09
N SER A 688 -7.18 -36.45 -14.07
CA SER A 688 -6.72 -37.81 -13.73
C SER A 688 -7.83 -38.70 -13.14
N GLY A 689 -8.97 -38.15 -12.79
CA GLY A 689 -10.07 -38.84 -12.08
C GLY A 689 -10.01 -38.65 -10.54
N ASP A 690 -8.88 -38.19 -10.00
CA ASP A 690 -8.74 -37.98 -8.57
C ASP A 690 -9.78 -36.99 -8.03
N GLU A 691 -10.45 -37.33 -6.93
CA GLU A 691 -11.30 -36.40 -6.19
C GLU A 691 -10.50 -35.65 -5.13
N VAL A 692 -10.62 -34.33 -5.14
CA VAL A 692 -9.89 -33.42 -4.24
C VAL A 692 -10.87 -32.51 -3.52
N ILE A 693 -10.79 -32.49 -2.19
CA ILE A 693 -11.47 -31.50 -1.37
C ILE A 693 -10.47 -30.42 -0.97
N VAL A 694 -10.79 -29.17 -1.30
CA VAL A 694 -10.02 -28.02 -0.79
C VAL A 694 -10.71 -27.46 0.44
N GLY A 695 -10.01 -27.50 1.58
CA GLY A 695 -10.58 -27.12 2.86
C GLY A 695 -9.82 -26.00 3.56
N TRP A 696 -10.54 -25.04 4.14
CA TRP A 696 -9.99 -23.96 4.98
C TRP A 696 -11.00 -23.47 6.02
N SER A 697 -10.54 -22.67 6.96
CA SER A 697 -11.38 -21.99 7.94
C SER A 697 -11.09 -20.50 8.03
N THR A 698 -12.10 -19.69 8.29
CA THR A 698 -11.97 -18.24 8.53
C THR A 698 -11.88 -17.87 10.00
N SER A 699 -12.12 -18.80 10.92
CA SER A 699 -12.21 -18.57 12.37
C SER A 699 -11.16 -19.34 13.18
N GLY A 700 -9.91 -19.38 12.73
CA GLY A 700 -8.84 -20.13 13.40
C GLY A 700 -8.92 -21.62 13.08
N SER A 701 -8.55 -22.49 14.05
CA SER A 701 -8.61 -23.93 13.87
C SER A 701 -10.00 -24.48 14.14
N VAL A 702 -10.59 -25.24 13.18
CA VAL A 702 -11.90 -25.88 13.29
C VAL A 702 -11.85 -27.32 12.80
N LYS A 703 -12.69 -28.16 13.38
CA LYS A 703 -12.86 -29.54 12.92
C LYS A 703 -13.93 -29.61 11.84
N ALA A 704 -13.64 -30.33 10.77
CA ALA A 704 -14.56 -30.62 9.69
C ALA A 704 -14.56 -32.13 9.37
N THR A 705 -15.56 -32.60 8.64
CA THR A 705 -15.65 -34.00 8.23
C THR A 705 -15.61 -34.06 6.73
N LEU A 706 -14.66 -34.81 6.18
CA LEU A 706 -14.59 -35.12 4.74
C LEU A 706 -15.61 -36.19 4.38
N PRO A 707 -16.10 -36.26 3.13
CA PRO A 707 -17.04 -37.29 2.70
C PRO A 707 -16.44 -38.70 2.72
N ARG A 708 -15.13 -38.84 2.61
CA ARG A 708 -14.34 -40.06 2.71
C ARG A 708 -12.94 -39.74 3.28
N PRO A 709 -12.23 -40.73 3.86
CA PRO A 709 -10.86 -40.52 4.34
C PRO A 709 -9.94 -40.02 3.21
N ALA A 710 -8.98 -39.18 3.57
CA ALA A 710 -7.96 -38.73 2.60
C ALA A 710 -6.84 -39.78 2.48
N SER A 711 -6.39 -40.01 1.25
CA SER A 711 -5.20 -40.82 0.93
C SER A 711 -3.92 -40.01 0.99
N ARG A 712 -4.01 -38.75 0.64
CA ARG A 712 -2.91 -37.77 0.57
C ARG A 712 -3.42 -36.37 0.91
N VAL A 713 -2.58 -35.58 1.55
CA VAL A 713 -2.88 -34.17 1.86
C VAL A 713 -1.71 -33.31 1.38
N ILE A 714 -2.03 -32.27 0.62
CA ILE A 714 -1.07 -31.25 0.20
C ILE A 714 -1.41 -29.95 0.91
N GLY A 715 -0.42 -29.31 1.48
CA GLY A 715 -0.55 -27.99 2.09
C GLY A 715 -0.66 -26.89 1.04
N ARG A 716 -0.91 -25.67 1.51
CA ARG A 716 -1.09 -24.49 0.64
C ARG A 716 0.12 -24.23 -0.28
N ASP A 717 1.32 -24.45 0.23
CA ASP A 717 2.57 -24.15 -0.47
C ASP A 717 3.21 -25.38 -1.16
N GLY A 718 2.44 -26.49 -1.28
CA GLY A 718 2.84 -27.68 -1.99
C GLY A 718 3.51 -28.77 -1.14
N GLU A 719 3.69 -28.52 0.17
CA GLU A 719 4.24 -29.52 1.08
C GLU A 719 3.29 -30.70 1.29
N GLN A 720 3.83 -31.91 1.31
CA GLN A 720 3.04 -33.08 1.66
C GLN A 720 2.86 -33.16 3.16
N LEU A 721 1.60 -33.16 3.60
CA LEU A 721 1.21 -33.28 4.99
C LEU A 721 0.79 -34.72 5.33
N GLU A 722 0.82 -35.06 6.63
CA GLU A 722 0.32 -36.34 7.10
C GLU A 722 -1.19 -36.47 6.86
N ALA A 723 -1.60 -37.56 6.23
CA ALA A 723 -3.01 -37.81 6.00
C ALA A 723 -3.70 -38.25 7.31
N PRO A 724 -4.87 -37.70 7.63
CA PRO A 724 -5.61 -38.07 8.83
C PRO A 724 -6.03 -39.53 8.77
N ALA A 725 -6.08 -40.20 9.92
CA ALA A 725 -6.46 -41.62 10.00
C ALA A 725 -7.92 -41.88 9.64
N GLY A 726 -8.77 -40.86 9.57
CA GLY A 726 -10.19 -40.96 9.26
C GLY A 726 -10.70 -39.75 8.51
N GLU A 727 -12.01 -39.54 8.54
CA GLU A 727 -12.69 -38.45 7.84
C GLU A 727 -12.59 -37.10 8.55
N LYS A 728 -12.32 -37.10 9.86
CA LYS A 728 -12.24 -35.87 10.65
C LYS A 728 -10.89 -35.18 10.42
N VAL A 729 -10.97 -33.92 10.02
CA VAL A 729 -9.81 -33.08 9.73
C VAL A 729 -9.85 -31.80 10.52
N GLU A 730 -8.68 -31.26 10.80
CA GLU A 730 -8.52 -29.94 11.40
C GLU A 730 -8.15 -28.94 10.31
N LEU A 731 -8.95 -27.89 10.15
CA LEU A 731 -8.77 -26.85 9.14
C LEU A 731 -8.36 -25.55 9.80
N GLY A 732 -7.34 -24.90 9.24
CA GLY A 732 -6.90 -23.56 9.60
C GLY A 732 -7.13 -22.55 8.49
N PRO A 733 -6.58 -21.33 8.60
CA PRO A 733 -6.70 -20.30 7.57
C PRO A 733 -6.03 -20.63 6.23
N ALA A 734 -5.00 -21.49 6.26
CA ALA A 734 -4.29 -21.96 5.08
C ALA A 734 -5.09 -23.08 4.39
N PRO A 735 -5.47 -22.92 3.12
CA PRO A 735 -6.14 -23.99 2.37
C PRO A 735 -5.29 -25.24 2.27
N ARG A 736 -5.93 -26.41 2.36
CA ARG A 736 -5.32 -27.74 2.19
C ARG A 736 -6.08 -28.53 1.16
N TYR A 737 -5.37 -29.37 0.40
CA TYR A 737 -5.90 -30.21 -0.66
C TYR A 737 -5.92 -31.67 -0.19
N PHE A 738 -7.11 -32.20 0.03
CA PHE A 738 -7.35 -33.56 0.51
C PHE A 738 -7.73 -34.45 -0.65
N TYR A 739 -6.86 -35.37 -1.03
CA TYR A 739 -7.17 -36.40 -2.04
C TYR A 739 -7.94 -37.53 -1.36
N LEU A 740 -9.14 -37.77 -1.83
CA LEU A 740 -9.98 -38.80 -1.25
C LEU A 740 -9.50 -40.19 -1.60
N LYS A 741 -9.74 -41.18 -0.72
CA LYS A 741 -9.56 -42.60 -1.03
C LYS A 741 -10.67 -43.03 -1.95
N ASP A 742 -10.37 -43.95 -2.86
CA ASP A 742 -11.34 -44.59 -3.77
C ASP A 742 -12.48 -45.29 -3.00
#